data_453c86ae74cc603d2201a13c96ea613e
#
_entry.id   453c86ae74cc603d2201a13c96ea613e
#
_cell.length_a   1.000
_cell.length_b   1.000
_cell.length_c   1.000
_cell.angle_alpha   90.00
_cell.angle_beta   90.00
_cell.angle_gamma   90.00
#
_symmetry.space_group_name_H-M   'P 1'
#
loop_
_entity.id
_entity.type
_entity.pdbx_description
1 polymer ?
#
loop_
_entity_poly.entity_id
_entity_poly.type
_entity_poly.pdbx_seq_one_letter_code
_entity_poly.pdbx_strand_id
1 'polypeptide(L)'
;MKKRMNNNNADSASPLTFEQWLSEQPDERLATILRNRPDCALPIPPSFSSLAARLRLPLAVKRAVDKLGAMDIAVVEAASAQGAELQPVSTPEVVEEIRGRLHAYSTPDEDIPTQYDVEAALETLKDHALLYSTTTDGGSFQLLPEVMSEIPRHFLVLPESASAGPPLTHQQVEELLDALSPQESKILDTLAQAGGVGLSKDAAPDADPTRPVAMLIAKGLLTRVDHNTVRLRAITRNVLLNPSNTPHRYTLVPATRMPDTPPSDKDVQKVDQAATAAGLEVTRMMRRLLEELGREPAPCLKNGSIGVRAATKLAKTLDIDNLTLARLMCLADSADLISTGEPDPPPHNDNLGDYLAPTPLADDWLQSDPADQWASLLEAWRNSQWSPWLVGHKDDTNKTIHLLDHAALDTHLPAITALTMRPFLRLPPGTPVPPDNVSADMRYLSPLRGSHIDPTRVADICSNAEWIGAIALNAASTPLRTMMGTSDTDAYEALRKVTQSLTPEPGTTLIAQADMTILAPGPLTTEIQEQVETLADVESPGLASVYRITEASIRRALDTGRTGADLQQFLEENVLGDVPQSITYLITDVARRHGTLRGGPAISYLRSDDPALLAQAVQTPAAAPLALRLIAPTVAISQAPLIEVLDNLRDAGFQPVAEDATGASIDVRPSPSRITSYQGRPAATREAIDAGLIHAVVSELRRNNTATTAASQGTTATNDQGQVLQGREALSVLQAAVRGRKTVTLGFVDKQGTQMHRVVRPLTVSGGQVDALDAATGKVHRFQLHRITEVILD
;
A
#
# COMPACT_ATOMS: atom_id res chain seq x y z
N MET A 1 -17.51 -57.75 53.94
CA MET A 1 -18.14 -56.71 53.14
C MET A 1 -17.05 -55.79 52.66
N LYS A 2 -16.57 -55.95 51.38
CA LYS A 2 -15.59 -55.11 50.73
C LYS A 2 -16.33 -54.02 49.93
N LYS A 3 -16.21 -52.73 50.32
CA LYS A 3 -16.67 -51.62 49.57
C LYS A 3 -15.75 -51.45 48.29
N ARG A 4 -16.33 -51.59 47.13
CA ARG A 4 -15.70 -51.17 45.85
C ARG A 4 -15.65 -49.64 45.83
N MET A 5 -14.45 -49.09 45.83
CA MET A 5 -14.23 -47.71 45.40
C MET A 5 -14.35 -47.65 43.89
N ASN A 6 -15.33 -46.88 43.38
CA ASN A 6 -15.43 -46.51 42.03
C ASN A 6 -14.34 -45.44 41.79
N ASN A 7 -13.34 -45.76 41.01
CA ASN A 7 -12.45 -44.79 40.38
C ASN A 7 -13.23 -44.20 39.16
N ASN A 8 -13.73 -43.02 39.32
CA ASN A 8 -14.08 -42.18 38.19
C ASN A 8 -12.76 -41.76 37.51
N ASN A 9 -12.34 -42.46 36.49
CA ASN A 9 -11.43 -41.95 35.47
C ASN A 9 -12.18 -40.85 34.70
N ALA A 10 -11.92 -39.59 35.01
CA ALA A 10 -12.16 -38.56 34.05
C ALA A 10 -11.19 -38.82 32.88
N ASP A 11 -11.74 -39.11 31.72
CA ASP A 11 -11.01 -39.20 30.46
C ASP A 11 -10.26 -37.86 30.28
N SER A 12 -8.97 -37.84 30.57
CA SER A 12 -8.08 -36.79 30.16
C SER A 12 -7.83 -37.01 28.66
N ALA A 13 -8.67 -36.41 27.80
CA ALA A 13 -8.42 -36.40 26.39
C ALA A 13 -7.01 -35.81 26.17
N SER A 14 -6.20 -36.49 25.39
CA SER A 14 -4.85 -35.97 25.00
C SER A 14 -4.99 -34.60 24.35
N PRO A 15 -4.09 -33.65 24.64
CA PRO A 15 -4.18 -32.32 24.05
C PRO A 15 -4.12 -32.41 22.52
N LEU A 16 -4.95 -31.60 21.83
CA LEU A 16 -5.01 -31.54 20.39
C LEU A 16 -3.66 -31.14 19.82
N THR A 17 -3.22 -31.80 18.76
CA THR A 17 -2.06 -31.36 17.97
C THR A 17 -2.47 -30.22 17.00
N PHE A 18 -1.51 -29.47 16.50
CA PHE A 18 -1.76 -28.36 15.54
C PHE A 18 -2.52 -28.84 14.29
N GLU A 19 -2.17 -30.01 13.75
CA GLU A 19 -2.85 -30.62 12.60
C GLU A 19 -4.30 -31.01 12.93
N GLN A 20 -4.52 -31.64 14.09
CA GLN A 20 -5.86 -31.99 14.55
C GLN A 20 -6.72 -30.75 14.74
N TRP A 21 -6.18 -29.73 15.41
CA TRP A 21 -6.85 -28.44 15.58
C TRP A 21 -7.25 -27.82 14.23
N LEU A 22 -6.35 -27.77 13.23
CA LEU A 22 -6.66 -27.28 11.87
C LEU A 22 -7.78 -28.08 11.21
N SER A 23 -7.75 -29.40 11.33
CA SER A 23 -8.77 -30.27 10.70
C SER A 23 -10.16 -30.13 11.33
N GLU A 24 -10.24 -29.73 12.60
CA GLU A 24 -11.49 -29.51 13.33
C GLU A 24 -12.08 -28.09 13.16
N GLN A 25 -11.31 -27.13 12.59
CA GLN A 25 -11.83 -25.78 12.40
C GLN A 25 -12.98 -25.75 11.39
N PRO A 26 -14.00 -24.88 11.59
CA PRO A 26 -15.06 -24.67 10.60
C PRO A 26 -14.48 -24.09 9.30
N ASP A 27 -15.17 -24.30 8.19
CA ASP A 27 -14.70 -23.88 6.85
C ASP A 27 -14.47 -22.35 6.77
N GLU A 28 -15.30 -21.55 7.44
CA GLU A 28 -15.16 -20.11 7.52
C GLU A 28 -13.83 -19.69 8.18
N ARG A 29 -13.43 -20.39 9.26
CA ARG A 29 -12.15 -20.11 9.92
C ARG A 29 -10.97 -20.57 9.08
N LEU A 30 -11.06 -21.71 8.44
CA LEU A 30 -10.04 -22.16 7.48
C LEU A 30 -9.87 -21.17 6.34
N ALA A 31 -10.99 -20.65 5.81
CA ALA A 31 -10.96 -19.60 4.80
C ALA A 31 -10.31 -18.32 5.32
N THR A 32 -10.54 -17.93 6.59
CA THR A 32 -9.90 -16.77 7.23
C THR A 32 -8.40 -16.98 7.38
N ILE A 33 -7.97 -18.16 7.84
CA ILE A 33 -6.54 -18.53 7.93
C ILE A 33 -5.87 -18.42 6.57
N LEU A 34 -6.50 -18.97 5.50
CA LEU A 34 -5.92 -18.95 4.15
C LEU A 34 -5.90 -17.54 3.55
N ARG A 35 -6.90 -16.69 3.85
CA ARG A 35 -6.88 -15.26 3.47
C ARG A 35 -5.74 -14.51 4.16
N ASN A 36 -5.49 -14.78 5.43
CA ASN A 36 -4.39 -14.18 6.17
C ASN A 36 -3.01 -14.73 5.76
N ARG A 37 -2.97 -15.98 5.25
CA ARG A 37 -1.78 -16.74 4.86
C ARG A 37 -1.86 -17.22 3.39
N PRO A 38 -1.98 -16.29 2.42
CA PRO A 38 -2.13 -16.65 1.00
C PRO A 38 -0.95 -17.47 0.45
N ASP A 39 0.25 -17.23 0.99
CA ASP A 39 1.48 -17.98 0.66
C ASP A 39 1.42 -19.48 1.01
N CYS A 40 0.48 -19.89 1.87
CA CYS A 40 0.27 -21.30 2.23
C CYS A 40 -0.84 -21.98 1.44
N ALA A 41 -1.70 -21.20 0.73
CA ALA A 41 -2.83 -21.72 0.00
C ALA A 41 -2.45 -22.32 -1.37
N LEU A 42 -1.40 -21.80 -2.03
CA LEU A 42 -0.97 -22.23 -3.36
C LEU A 42 0.47 -22.76 -3.37
N PRO A 43 0.75 -23.81 -4.19
CA PRO A 43 -0.20 -24.71 -4.85
C PRO A 43 -1.09 -25.42 -3.82
N ILE A 44 -2.31 -25.85 -4.19
CA ILE A 44 -3.29 -26.41 -3.26
C ILE A 44 -2.67 -27.49 -2.38
N PRO A 45 -2.73 -27.38 -1.03
CA PRO A 45 -2.15 -28.37 -0.14
C PRO A 45 -2.96 -29.68 -0.22
N PRO A 46 -2.30 -30.85 -0.39
CA PRO A 46 -2.99 -32.12 -0.56
C PRO A 46 -3.63 -32.67 0.71
N SER A 47 -3.26 -32.17 1.90
CA SER A 47 -3.78 -32.62 3.21
C SER A 47 -3.61 -31.54 4.27
N PHE A 48 -4.31 -31.70 5.42
CA PHE A 48 -4.11 -30.85 6.60
C PHE A 48 -2.69 -30.94 7.15
N SER A 49 -2.04 -32.10 7.08
CA SER A 49 -0.62 -32.25 7.43
C SER A 49 0.30 -31.39 6.55
N SER A 50 0.05 -31.39 5.24
CA SER A 50 0.78 -30.52 4.30
C SER A 50 0.52 -29.04 4.56
N LEU A 51 -0.71 -28.65 4.85
CA LEU A 51 -1.04 -27.27 5.22
C LEU A 51 -0.35 -26.87 6.53
N ALA A 52 -0.43 -27.72 7.57
CA ALA A 52 0.26 -27.48 8.85
C ALA A 52 1.77 -27.31 8.68
N ALA A 53 2.40 -28.15 7.85
CA ALA A 53 3.83 -28.04 7.55
C ALA A 53 4.18 -26.72 6.84
N ARG A 54 3.34 -26.24 5.90
CA ARG A 54 3.55 -24.94 5.21
C ARG A 54 3.41 -23.77 6.15
N LEU A 55 2.34 -23.77 7.00
CA LEU A 55 2.09 -22.73 7.98
C LEU A 55 3.23 -22.57 8.99
N ARG A 56 4.04 -23.60 9.21
CA ARG A 56 5.20 -23.62 10.10
C ARG A 56 6.53 -23.29 9.41
N LEU A 57 6.55 -23.08 8.09
CA LEU A 57 7.78 -22.68 7.41
C LEU A 57 8.26 -21.31 7.92
N PRO A 58 9.56 -21.12 8.23
CA PRO A 58 10.08 -19.86 8.79
C PRO A 58 9.66 -18.63 8.01
N LEU A 59 9.80 -18.63 6.69
CA LEU A 59 9.41 -17.50 5.85
C LEU A 59 7.90 -17.21 5.92
N ALA A 60 7.07 -18.25 5.97
CA ALA A 60 5.64 -18.12 6.08
C ALA A 60 5.23 -17.57 7.48
N VAL A 61 5.87 -18.06 8.55
CA VAL A 61 5.71 -17.53 9.90
C VAL A 61 6.15 -16.07 9.97
N LYS A 62 7.32 -15.73 9.40
CA LYS A 62 7.83 -14.35 9.34
C LYS A 62 6.82 -13.39 8.71
N ARG A 63 6.25 -13.76 7.55
CA ARG A 63 5.23 -12.95 6.87
C ARG A 63 3.96 -12.74 7.71
N ALA A 64 3.57 -13.74 8.52
CA ALA A 64 2.44 -13.59 9.43
C ALA A 64 2.78 -12.69 10.62
N VAL A 65 3.95 -12.89 11.24
CA VAL A 65 4.44 -12.08 12.35
C VAL A 65 4.58 -10.60 11.96
N ASP A 66 5.02 -10.31 10.75
CA ASP A 66 5.14 -8.93 10.23
C ASP A 66 3.79 -8.18 10.11
N LYS A 67 2.65 -8.91 10.20
CA LYS A 67 1.29 -8.32 10.17
C LYS A 67 0.70 -8.06 11.56
N LEU A 68 1.33 -8.57 12.61
CA LEU A 68 0.82 -8.49 13.97
C LEU A 68 0.86 -7.07 14.54
N GLY A 69 -0.13 -6.75 15.36
CA GLY A 69 -0.18 -5.53 16.17
C GLY A 69 0.62 -5.64 17.47
N ALA A 70 0.77 -4.53 18.18
CA ALA A 70 1.51 -4.49 19.44
C ALA A 70 0.87 -5.41 20.49
N MET A 71 -0.46 -5.47 20.57
CA MET A 71 -1.17 -6.33 21.49
C MET A 71 -0.96 -7.81 21.18
N ASP A 72 -0.98 -8.18 19.89
CA ASP A 72 -0.74 -9.57 19.45
C ASP A 72 0.68 -10.03 19.85
N ILE A 73 1.69 -9.17 19.62
CA ILE A 73 3.07 -9.47 19.99
C ILE A 73 3.22 -9.53 21.52
N ALA A 74 2.56 -8.66 22.28
CA ALA A 74 2.57 -8.70 23.73
C ALA A 74 2.01 -10.04 24.26
N VAL A 75 0.93 -10.55 23.66
CA VAL A 75 0.37 -11.86 23.98
C VAL A 75 1.36 -12.98 23.65
N VAL A 76 2.05 -12.91 22.50
CA VAL A 76 3.10 -13.87 22.14
C VAL A 76 4.25 -13.85 23.17
N GLU A 77 4.74 -12.66 23.55
CA GLU A 77 5.81 -12.51 24.55
C GLU A 77 5.41 -13.05 25.92
N ALA A 78 4.18 -12.76 26.37
CA ALA A 78 3.67 -13.23 27.65
C ALA A 78 3.44 -14.75 27.64
N ALA A 79 2.82 -15.29 26.59
CA ALA A 79 2.59 -16.72 26.43
C ALA A 79 3.91 -17.51 26.37
N SER A 80 4.91 -17.02 25.63
CA SER A 80 6.24 -17.60 25.59
C SER A 80 6.93 -17.61 26.96
N ALA A 81 6.77 -16.53 27.75
CA ALA A 81 7.30 -16.48 29.12
C ALA A 81 6.67 -17.53 30.05
N GLN A 82 5.42 -17.90 29.79
CA GLN A 82 4.73 -19.00 30.53
C GLN A 82 5.03 -20.40 29.91
N GLY A 83 5.87 -20.45 28.84
CA GLY A 83 6.28 -21.72 28.22
C GLY A 83 5.28 -22.28 27.22
N ALA A 84 4.45 -21.43 26.60
CA ALA A 84 3.41 -21.85 25.66
C ALA A 84 3.92 -22.61 24.42
N GLU A 85 5.21 -22.55 24.10
CA GLU A 85 5.81 -23.35 23.02
C GLU A 85 5.93 -24.83 23.38
N LEU A 86 6.02 -25.17 24.68
CA LEU A 86 6.30 -26.53 25.16
C LEU A 86 5.10 -27.17 25.86
N GLN A 87 4.23 -26.36 26.46
CA GLN A 87 3.08 -26.82 27.23
C GLN A 87 1.87 -25.89 27.03
N PRO A 88 0.63 -26.41 27.17
CA PRO A 88 -0.57 -25.59 27.10
C PRO A 88 -0.58 -24.52 28.19
N VAL A 89 -1.01 -23.31 27.85
CA VAL A 89 -1.16 -22.15 28.74
C VAL A 89 -2.60 -21.63 28.66
N SER A 90 -3.12 -21.08 29.75
CA SER A 90 -4.47 -20.52 29.82
C SER A 90 -4.49 -19.01 29.59
N THR A 91 -5.63 -18.46 29.12
CA THR A 91 -5.83 -17.02 28.98
C THR A 91 -5.59 -16.23 30.26
N PRO A 92 -6.08 -16.66 31.48
CA PRO A 92 -5.82 -15.93 32.71
C PRO A 92 -4.33 -15.80 33.07
N GLU A 93 -3.51 -16.83 32.78
CA GLU A 93 -2.07 -16.78 33.03
C GLU A 93 -1.38 -15.72 32.16
N VAL A 94 -1.78 -15.59 30.92
CA VAL A 94 -1.25 -14.56 30.02
C VAL A 94 -1.70 -13.16 30.44
N VAL A 95 -2.95 -12.98 30.81
CA VAL A 95 -3.47 -11.70 31.35
C VAL A 95 -2.70 -11.26 32.59
N GLU A 96 -2.45 -12.19 33.52
CA GLU A 96 -1.71 -11.89 34.75
C GLU A 96 -0.25 -11.52 34.48
N GLU A 97 0.41 -12.22 33.56
CA GLU A 97 1.78 -11.90 33.12
C GLU A 97 1.87 -10.50 32.49
N ILE A 98 0.96 -10.14 31.58
CA ILE A 98 0.93 -8.81 30.94
C ILE A 98 0.73 -7.73 32.00
N ARG A 99 -0.27 -7.88 32.85
CA ARG A 99 -0.58 -6.91 33.93
C ARG A 99 0.57 -6.77 34.92
N GLY A 100 1.13 -7.90 35.34
CA GLY A 100 2.25 -7.92 36.28
C GLY A 100 3.47 -7.15 35.74
N ARG A 101 3.81 -7.32 34.47
CA ARG A 101 4.91 -6.56 33.82
C ARG A 101 4.60 -5.07 33.73
N LEU A 102 3.39 -4.69 33.31
CA LEU A 102 3.01 -3.28 33.16
C LEU A 102 2.96 -2.55 34.51
N HIS A 103 2.41 -3.16 35.56
CA HIS A 103 2.40 -2.61 36.91
C HIS A 103 3.81 -2.43 37.48
N ALA A 104 4.74 -3.37 37.20
CA ALA A 104 6.12 -3.27 37.66
C ALA A 104 6.83 -2.02 37.08
N TYR A 105 6.38 -1.50 35.93
CA TYR A 105 6.90 -0.30 35.28
C TYR A 105 6.00 0.94 35.48
N SER A 106 5.09 0.90 36.48
CA SER A 106 4.18 2.01 36.84
C SER A 106 3.37 2.54 35.64
N THR A 107 2.92 1.63 34.78
CA THR A 107 2.02 1.99 33.68
C THR A 107 0.67 2.45 34.24
N PRO A 108 0.10 3.58 33.79
CA PRO A 108 -1.22 4.03 34.22
C PRO A 108 -2.28 2.96 33.96
N ASP A 109 -3.27 2.83 34.85
CA ASP A 109 -4.34 1.80 34.75
C ASP A 109 -5.13 1.94 33.43
N GLU A 110 -5.28 3.16 32.90
CA GLU A 110 -5.94 3.45 31.62
C GLU A 110 -5.19 2.91 30.39
N ASP A 111 -3.88 2.66 30.54
CA ASP A 111 -3.00 2.10 29.50
C ASP A 111 -2.77 0.60 29.67
N ILE A 112 -3.39 -0.02 30.67
CA ILE A 112 -3.33 -1.47 30.90
C ILE A 112 -4.43 -2.16 30.11
N PRO A 113 -4.10 -3.12 29.22
CA PRO A 113 -5.08 -3.84 28.43
C PRO A 113 -6.09 -4.60 29.32
N THR A 114 -7.32 -4.65 28.85
CA THR A 114 -8.39 -5.44 29.47
C THR A 114 -8.25 -6.91 29.10
N GLN A 115 -8.96 -7.78 29.79
CA GLN A 115 -9.03 -9.20 29.40
C GLN A 115 -9.59 -9.36 28.00
N TYR A 116 -10.57 -8.53 27.61
CA TYR A 116 -11.15 -8.54 26.27
C TYR A 116 -10.10 -8.24 25.18
N ASP A 117 -9.17 -7.30 25.41
CA ASP A 117 -8.09 -7.00 24.47
C ASP A 117 -7.14 -8.19 24.26
N VAL A 118 -6.84 -8.93 25.35
CA VAL A 118 -6.04 -10.16 25.30
C VAL A 118 -6.76 -11.26 24.53
N GLU A 119 -8.06 -11.45 24.79
CA GLU A 119 -8.88 -12.44 24.07
C GLU A 119 -8.97 -12.13 22.59
N ALA A 120 -9.15 -10.87 22.21
CA ALA A 120 -9.17 -10.41 20.80
C ALA A 120 -7.83 -10.70 20.11
N ALA A 121 -6.71 -10.44 20.79
CA ALA A 121 -5.37 -10.76 20.25
C ALA A 121 -5.15 -12.27 20.10
N LEU A 122 -5.62 -13.09 21.06
CA LEU A 122 -5.57 -14.55 20.92
C LEU A 122 -6.35 -15.06 19.71
N GLU A 123 -7.53 -14.50 19.43
CA GLU A 123 -8.30 -14.85 18.23
C GLU A 123 -7.57 -14.42 16.94
N THR A 124 -6.96 -13.21 16.93
CA THR A 124 -6.11 -12.76 15.82
C THR A 124 -4.96 -13.74 15.54
N LEU A 125 -4.27 -14.20 16.60
CA LEU A 125 -3.18 -15.17 16.47
C LEU A 125 -3.66 -16.53 15.95
N LYS A 126 -4.85 -16.99 16.35
CA LYS A 126 -5.49 -18.21 15.81
C LYS A 126 -5.86 -18.01 14.32
N ASP A 127 -6.37 -16.85 13.95
CA ASP A 127 -6.74 -16.53 12.57
C ASP A 127 -5.51 -16.41 11.64
N HIS A 128 -4.33 -16.21 12.21
CA HIS A 128 -3.04 -16.32 11.52
C HIS A 128 -2.39 -17.71 11.64
N ALA A 129 -3.03 -18.64 12.36
CA ALA A 129 -2.49 -19.97 12.65
C ALA A 129 -1.08 -19.93 13.27
N LEU A 130 -0.83 -18.96 14.17
CA LEU A 130 0.41 -18.82 14.94
C LEU A 130 0.29 -19.45 16.33
N LEU A 131 -0.96 -19.64 16.77
CA LEU A 131 -1.37 -20.20 18.04
C LEU A 131 -2.58 -21.09 17.80
N TYR A 132 -2.74 -22.16 18.58
CA TYR A 132 -3.86 -23.10 18.45
C TYR A 132 -4.39 -23.55 19.81
N SER A 133 -5.69 -23.83 19.90
CA SER A 133 -6.30 -24.39 21.11
C SER A 133 -5.94 -25.85 21.27
N THR A 134 -5.58 -26.23 22.48
CA THR A 134 -5.20 -27.61 22.82
C THR A 134 -6.38 -28.42 23.37
N THR A 135 -7.49 -27.74 23.67
CA THR A 135 -8.73 -28.31 24.15
C THR A 135 -9.91 -27.87 23.29
N THR A 136 -10.93 -28.67 23.22
CA THR A 136 -12.14 -28.39 22.41
C THR A 136 -12.99 -27.26 22.99
N ASP A 137 -12.86 -26.93 24.26
CA ASP A 137 -13.52 -25.81 24.96
C ASP A 137 -12.75 -24.49 24.78
N GLY A 138 -11.54 -24.53 24.18
CA GLY A 138 -10.71 -23.37 23.95
C GLY A 138 -10.04 -22.76 25.19
N GLY A 139 -10.17 -23.43 26.36
CA GLY A 139 -9.67 -22.91 27.64
C GLY A 139 -8.16 -22.86 27.74
N SER A 140 -7.44 -23.63 26.96
CA SER A 140 -5.99 -23.62 26.87
C SER A 140 -5.49 -23.63 25.43
N PHE A 141 -4.30 -23.06 25.24
CA PHE A 141 -3.71 -22.92 23.91
C PHE A 141 -2.19 -23.13 23.93
N GLN A 142 -1.62 -23.33 22.79
CA GLN A 142 -0.19 -23.50 22.60
C GLN A 142 0.30 -22.63 21.42
N LEU A 143 1.49 -22.02 21.61
CA LEU A 143 2.16 -21.21 20.61
C LEU A 143 3.02 -22.11 19.71
N LEU A 144 3.04 -21.81 18.39
CA LEU A 144 4.00 -22.48 17.53
C LEU A 144 5.44 -22.05 17.89
N PRO A 145 6.37 -22.99 18.10
CA PRO A 145 7.76 -22.68 18.51
C PRO A 145 8.52 -21.78 17.54
N GLU A 146 8.08 -21.74 16.28
CA GLU A 146 8.70 -20.94 15.22
C GLU A 146 8.42 -19.43 15.37
N VAL A 147 7.32 -19.06 16.04
CA VAL A 147 6.85 -17.66 16.13
C VAL A 147 7.86 -16.77 16.85
N MET A 148 8.35 -17.19 18.01
CA MET A 148 9.34 -16.41 18.76
C MET A 148 10.69 -16.27 18.05
N SER A 149 11.04 -17.22 17.18
CA SER A 149 12.28 -17.17 16.42
C SER A 149 12.25 -16.08 15.32
N GLU A 150 11.06 -15.72 14.85
CA GLU A 150 10.85 -14.74 13.80
C GLU A 150 10.64 -13.30 14.33
N ILE A 151 10.39 -13.12 15.63
CA ILE A 151 10.39 -11.80 16.27
C ILE A 151 11.86 -11.42 16.54
N PRO A 152 12.31 -10.22 16.12
CA PRO A 152 13.67 -9.78 16.37
C PRO A 152 13.97 -9.75 17.89
N ARG A 153 15.05 -10.38 18.34
CA ARG A 153 15.39 -10.53 19.77
C ARG A 153 15.57 -9.23 20.55
N HIS A 154 15.83 -8.13 19.85
CA HIS A 154 15.96 -6.79 20.44
C HIS A 154 14.63 -6.02 20.47
N PHE A 155 13.58 -6.61 19.86
CA PHE A 155 12.26 -6.01 19.81
C PHE A 155 11.44 -6.51 20.99
N LEU A 156 11.00 -5.59 21.83
CA LEU A 156 10.15 -5.88 22.98
C LEU A 156 8.98 -4.91 22.97
N VAL A 157 7.78 -5.45 23.06
CA VAL A 157 6.54 -4.69 23.23
C VAL A 157 6.21 -4.62 24.73
N LEU A 158 6.32 -5.74 25.45
CA LEU A 158 6.19 -5.76 26.89
C LEU A 158 7.50 -5.32 27.57
N PRO A 159 7.41 -4.64 28.73
CA PRO A 159 8.54 -4.48 29.61
C PRO A 159 9.13 -5.85 29.98
N GLU A 160 10.43 -5.88 30.28
CA GLU A 160 11.08 -7.12 30.71
C GLU A 160 10.45 -7.67 31.97
N SER A 161 10.41 -9.00 32.08
CA SER A 161 9.92 -9.67 33.29
C SER A 161 10.77 -9.30 34.53
N ALA A 162 10.16 -9.22 35.69
CA ALA A 162 10.83 -8.98 36.96
C ALA A 162 11.96 -10.00 37.26
N SER A 163 11.91 -11.18 36.65
CA SER A 163 12.97 -12.20 36.73
C SER A 163 14.28 -11.75 36.06
N ALA A 164 14.24 -10.75 35.19
CA ALA A 164 15.44 -10.20 34.55
C ALA A 164 16.21 -9.18 35.43
N GLY A 165 15.66 -8.79 36.57
CA GLY A 165 16.23 -7.84 37.53
C GLY A 165 15.33 -6.61 37.76
N PRO A 166 15.79 -5.62 38.52
CA PRO A 166 14.99 -4.42 38.76
C PRO A 166 14.64 -3.70 37.46
N PRO A 167 13.43 -3.10 37.37
CA PRO A 167 13.01 -2.38 36.15
C PRO A 167 13.97 -1.23 35.85
N LEU A 168 14.41 -1.15 34.60
CA LEU A 168 15.22 -0.05 34.08
C LEU A 168 14.43 0.66 32.98
N THR A 169 14.42 2.00 33.03
CA THR A 169 13.92 2.81 31.92
C THR A 169 15.01 2.97 30.85
N HIS A 170 14.65 3.35 29.65
CA HIS A 170 15.60 3.60 28.56
C HIS A 170 16.61 4.70 28.95
N GLN A 171 16.13 5.80 29.51
CA GLN A 171 16.97 6.88 29.98
C GLN A 171 18.00 6.42 31.04
N GLN A 172 17.55 5.57 31.98
CA GLN A 172 18.45 5.00 32.96
C GLN A 172 19.53 4.11 32.34
N VAL A 173 19.18 3.37 31.28
CA VAL A 173 20.15 2.55 30.53
C VAL A 173 21.14 3.45 29.80
N GLU A 174 20.70 4.53 29.14
CA GLU A 174 21.59 5.51 28.49
C GLU A 174 22.57 6.13 29.49
N GLU A 175 22.07 6.61 30.63
CA GLU A 175 22.91 7.18 31.70
C GLU A 175 23.94 6.14 32.24
N LEU A 176 23.52 4.88 32.35
CA LEU A 176 24.43 3.82 32.77
C LEU A 176 25.47 3.46 31.71
N LEU A 177 25.11 3.50 30.42
CA LEU A 177 26.03 3.23 29.30
C LEU A 177 27.08 4.35 29.17
N ASP A 178 26.70 5.61 29.35
CA ASP A 178 27.58 6.76 29.31
C ASP A 178 28.63 6.73 30.45
N ALA A 179 28.28 6.09 31.57
CA ALA A 179 29.13 5.93 32.74
C ALA A 179 30.03 4.67 32.71
N LEU A 180 30.07 3.94 31.58
CA LEU A 180 30.85 2.70 31.47
C LEU A 180 32.34 2.98 31.20
N SER A 181 33.18 2.08 31.71
CA SER A 181 34.57 2.01 31.25
C SER A 181 34.67 1.46 29.83
N PRO A 182 35.75 1.75 29.08
CA PRO A 182 35.95 1.21 27.73
C PRO A 182 35.91 -0.35 27.65
N GLN A 183 36.29 -1.03 28.72
CA GLN A 183 36.26 -2.50 28.80
C GLN A 183 34.83 -3.01 28.99
N GLU A 184 34.03 -2.37 29.83
CA GLU A 184 32.61 -2.71 30.03
C GLU A 184 31.81 -2.48 28.74
N SER A 185 31.99 -1.33 28.07
CA SER A 185 31.36 -1.01 26.81
C SER A 185 31.67 -2.05 25.74
N LYS A 186 32.95 -2.40 25.56
CA LYS A 186 33.37 -3.43 24.59
C LYS A 186 32.73 -4.80 24.83
N ILE A 187 32.53 -5.18 26.11
CA ILE A 187 31.86 -6.44 26.46
C ILE A 187 30.40 -6.39 26.02
N LEU A 188 29.71 -5.28 26.30
CA LEU A 188 28.31 -5.13 25.91
C LEU A 188 28.12 -5.09 24.40
N ASP A 189 28.97 -4.38 23.66
CA ASP A 189 28.97 -4.32 22.19
C ASP A 189 29.17 -5.71 21.58
N THR A 190 30.15 -6.45 22.11
CA THR A 190 30.42 -7.83 21.66
C THR A 190 29.21 -8.74 21.91
N LEU A 191 28.58 -8.64 23.08
CA LEU A 191 27.39 -9.41 23.41
C LEU A 191 26.19 -9.01 22.55
N ALA A 192 26.00 -7.70 22.28
CA ALA A 192 24.91 -7.20 21.45
C ALA A 192 24.98 -7.79 20.03
N GLN A 193 26.19 -7.83 19.45
CA GLN A 193 26.44 -8.39 18.11
C GLN A 193 26.39 -9.93 18.09
N ALA A 194 26.83 -10.59 19.18
CA ALA A 194 26.89 -12.06 19.30
C ALA A 194 25.60 -12.75 19.77
N GLY A 195 24.45 -12.07 19.71
CA GLY A 195 23.18 -12.69 20.11
C GLY A 195 22.77 -12.49 21.56
N GLY A 196 23.55 -11.74 22.35
CA GLY A 196 23.20 -11.31 23.71
C GLY A 196 23.52 -12.34 24.83
N VAL A 197 24.17 -13.47 24.51
CA VAL A 197 24.55 -14.47 25.48
C VAL A 197 26.08 -14.69 25.43
N GLY A 198 26.73 -14.74 26.58
CA GLY A 198 28.17 -14.94 26.68
C GLY A 198 28.56 -15.83 27.83
N LEU A 199 29.73 -16.45 27.72
CA LEU A 199 30.32 -17.27 28.77
C LEU A 199 31.44 -16.48 29.47
N SER A 200 31.37 -16.39 30.80
CA SER A 200 32.38 -15.77 31.64
C SER A 200 32.42 -16.41 33.01
N LYS A 201 33.61 -16.68 33.49
CA LYS A 201 33.84 -17.13 34.88
C LYS A 201 33.44 -16.06 35.92
N ASP A 202 33.49 -14.79 35.53
CA ASP A 202 33.09 -13.66 36.34
C ASP A 202 31.54 -13.52 36.50
N ALA A 203 30.79 -14.47 35.90
CA ALA A 203 29.33 -14.58 36.12
C ALA A 203 28.98 -15.29 37.44
N ALA A 204 29.93 -16.00 38.05
CA ALA A 204 29.68 -16.73 39.28
C ALA A 204 29.23 -15.81 40.43
N PRO A 205 28.37 -16.28 41.36
CA PRO A 205 27.90 -15.47 42.51
C PRO A 205 29.02 -14.98 43.42
N ASP A 206 30.10 -15.74 43.52
CA ASP A 206 31.30 -15.50 44.32
C ASP A 206 32.43 -14.84 43.53
N ALA A 207 32.20 -14.39 42.31
CA ALA A 207 33.18 -13.66 41.53
C ALA A 207 33.56 -12.33 42.17
N ASP A 208 34.82 -11.88 41.91
CA ASP A 208 35.30 -10.59 42.36
C ASP A 208 34.38 -9.47 41.84
N PRO A 209 33.73 -8.67 42.72
CA PRO A 209 32.79 -7.62 42.34
C PRO A 209 33.43 -6.50 41.51
N THR A 210 34.76 -6.39 41.47
CA THR A 210 35.48 -5.38 40.69
C THR A 210 35.69 -5.80 39.22
N ARG A 211 35.34 -7.04 38.87
CA ARG A 211 35.47 -7.52 37.51
C ARG A 211 34.40 -6.92 36.61
N PRO A 212 34.70 -6.60 35.34
CA PRO A 212 33.76 -5.90 34.45
C PRO A 212 32.41 -6.62 34.30
N VAL A 213 32.40 -7.94 34.15
CA VAL A 213 31.15 -8.70 34.02
C VAL A 213 30.33 -8.67 35.32
N ALA A 214 30.99 -8.79 36.47
CA ALA A 214 30.31 -8.71 37.77
C ALA A 214 29.73 -7.31 38.01
N MET A 215 30.46 -6.25 37.61
CA MET A 215 29.99 -4.87 37.69
C MET A 215 28.79 -4.63 36.77
N LEU A 216 28.80 -5.14 35.52
CA LEU A 216 27.67 -5.03 34.60
C LEU A 216 26.41 -5.75 35.09
N ILE A 217 26.58 -6.90 35.79
CA ILE A 217 25.48 -7.58 36.47
C ILE A 217 24.96 -6.72 37.65
N ALA A 218 25.84 -6.15 38.45
CA ALA A 218 25.48 -5.28 39.56
C ALA A 218 24.76 -3.98 39.08
N LYS A 219 25.16 -3.42 37.96
CA LYS A 219 24.50 -2.27 37.30
C LYS A 219 23.15 -2.65 36.67
N GLY A 220 22.84 -3.93 36.58
CA GLY A 220 21.59 -4.41 35.97
C GLY A 220 21.59 -4.39 34.45
N LEU A 221 22.72 -4.23 33.78
CA LEU A 221 22.84 -4.26 32.32
C LEU A 221 22.95 -5.70 31.75
N LEU A 222 23.46 -6.63 32.57
CA LEU A 222 23.50 -8.06 32.32
C LEU A 222 22.69 -8.82 33.40
N THR A 223 22.13 -9.94 33.01
CA THR A 223 21.55 -10.92 33.93
C THR A 223 22.38 -12.19 33.97
N ARG A 224 22.45 -12.82 35.12
CA ARG A 224 23.08 -14.13 35.31
C ARG A 224 22.08 -15.21 34.90
N VAL A 225 22.51 -16.12 34.03
CA VAL A 225 21.72 -17.29 33.62
C VAL A 225 22.14 -18.50 34.46
N ASP A 226 23.43 -18.72 34.62
CA ASP A 226 24.05 -19.74 35.45
C ASP A 226 25.44 -19.28 35.94
N HIS A 227 26.22 -20.20 36.57
CA HIS A 227 27.54 -19.87 37.13
C HIS A 227 28.56 -19.34 36.15
N ASN A 228 28.38 -19.63 34.85
CA ASN A 228 29.35 -19.21 33.78
C ASN A 228 28.68 -18.47 32.63
N THR A 229 27.36 -18.31 32.66
CA THR A 229 26.61 -17.72 31.55
C THR A 229 25.94 -16.41 31.96
N VAL A 230 26.14 -15.38 31.15
CA VAL A 230 25.45 -14.11 31.26
C VAL A 230 24.60 -13.85 30.02
N ARG A 231 23.54 -13.10 30.24
CA ARG A 231 22.64 -12.64 29.17
C ARG A 231 22.56 -11.12 29.23
N LEU A 232 22.76 -10.48 28.08
CA LEU A 232 22.50 -9.07 27.88
C LEU A 232 20.98 -8.82 28.01
N ARG A 233 20.59 -7.88 28.85
CA ARG A 233 19.18 -7.52 28.98
C ARG A 233 18.65 -6.97 27.68
N ALA A 234 17.40 -7.29 27.37
CA ALA A 234 16.80 -6.90 26.09
C ALA A 234 16.70 -5.38 25.95
N ILE A 235 16.37 -4.67 27.04
CA ILE A 235 16.36 -3.20 27.05
C ILE A 235 17.75 -2.61 26.78
N THR A 236 18.79 -3.16 27.41
CA THR A 236 20.18 -2.73 27.17
C THR A 236 20.59 -2.99 25.71
N ARG A 237 20.24 -4.13 25.16
CA ARG A 237 20.51 -4.47 23.78
C ARG A 237 19.78 -3.56 22.80
N ASN A 238 18.55 -3.19 23.09
CA ASN A 238 17.76 -2.26 22.29
C ASN A 238 18.47 -0.89 22.19
N VAL A 239 18.91 -0.33 23.33
CA VAL A 239 19.63 0.93 23.39
C VAL A 239 20.94 0.87 22.60
N LEU A 240 21.74 -0.21 22.75
CA LEU A 240 23.02 -0.37 22.06
C LEU A 240 22.91 -0.50 20.55
N LEU A 241 21.87 -1.19 20.06
CA LEU A 241 21.69 -1.42 18.62
C LEU A 241 20.93 -0.30 17.91
N ASN A 242 20.24 0.56 18.66
CA ASN A 242 19.41 1.64 18.11
C ASN A 242 19.67 2.99 18.84
N PRO A 243 20.92 3.51 18.84
CA PRO A 243 21.27 4.71 19.62
C PRO A 243 20.58 6.00 19.16
N SER A 244 20.00 6.02 17.94
CA SER A 244 19.31 7.17 17.38
C SER A 244 17.78 7.12 17.52
N ASN A 245 17.23 6.01 18.00
CA ASN A 245 15.81 5.86 18.21
C ASN A 245 15.49 6.18 19.66
N THR A 246 14.82 7.31 19.88
CA THR A 246 14.03 7.49 21.11
C THR A 246 13.24 6.19 21.32
N PRO A 247 13.30 5.58 22.52
CA PRO A 247 12.62 4.33 22.75
C PRO A 247 11.14 4.57 22.53
N HIS A 248 10.63 3.99 21.46
CA HIS A 248 9.21 3.94 21.28
C HIS A 248 8.71 2.98 22.36
N ARG A 249 8.21 3.52 23.45
CA ARG A 249 7.38 2.74 24.37
C ARG A 249 6.16 2.35 23.53
N TYR A 250 6.07 1.07 23.16
CA TYR A 250 4.89 0.57 22.49
C TYR A 250 3.76 0.65 23.49
N THR A 251 2.73 1.42 23.18
CA THR A 251 1.50 1.40 23.96
C THR A 251 0.72 0.16 23.56
N LEU A 252 0.17 -0.55 24.52
CA LEU A 252 -0.70 -1.70 24.27
C LEU A 252 -2.16 -1.28 24.07
N VAL A 253 -2.40 0.01 24.14
CA VAL A 253 -3.68 0.64 23.87
C VAL A 253 -3.47 1.69 22.78
N PRO A 254 -4.33 1.76 21.77
CA PRO A 254 -4.19 2.73 20.70
C PRO A 254 -4.37 4.15 21.23
N ALA A 255 -3.62 5.12 20.64
CA ALA A 255 -3.72 6.53 20.99
C ALA A 255 -5.12 7.10 20.69
N THR A 256 -5.71 6.68 19.57
CA THR A 256 -7.11 7.00 19.24
C THR A 256 -8.01 5.86 19.70
N ARG A 257 -8.81 6.11 20.70
CA ARG A 257 -9.74 5.11 21.26
C ARG A 257 -11.00 5.01 20.41
N MET A 258 -11.69 3.87 20.51
CA MET A 258 -13.04 3.73 19.96
C MET A 258 -13.97 4.75 20.62
N PRO A 259 -14.81 5.46 19.84
CA PRO A 259 -15.77 6.37 20.42
C PRO A 259 -16.84 5.61 21.21
N ASP A 260 -17.25 6.15 22.36
CA ASP A 260 -18.32 5.57 23.21
C ASP A 260 -19.66 5.50 22.44
N THR A 261 -19.90 6.47 21.57
CA THR A 261 -21.07 6.52 20.70
C THR A 261 -20.61 6.52 19.25
N PRO A 262 -21.04 5.56 18.41
CA PRO A 262 -20.71 5.57 17.00
C PRO A 262 -21.14 6.88 16.31
N PRO A 263 -20.36 7.39 15.35
CA PRO A 263 -20.77 8.54 14.56
C PRO A 263 -22.10 8.31 13.86
N SER A 264 -22.85 9.39 13.64
CA SER A 264 -24.12 9.34 12.92
C SER A 264 -23.90 9.25 11.41
N ASP A 265 -24.93 8.81 10.67
CA ASP A 265 -24.90 8.81 9.20
C ASP A 265 -24.61 10.21 8.62
N LYS A 266 -25.00 11.27 9.33
CA LYS A 266 -24.69 12.67 8.93
C LYS A 266 -23.20 12.97 9.01
N ASP A 267 -22.48 12.39 9.96
CA ASP A 267 -21.04 12.61 10.09
C ASP A 267 -20.30 11.85 9.00
N VAL A 268 -20.72 10.63 8.65
CA VAL A 268 -20.21 9.90 7.48
C VAL A 268 -20.47 10.71 6.21
N GLN A 269 -21.69 11.21 6.04
CA GLN A 269 -22.05 12.02 4.86
C GLN A 269 -21.20 13.29 4.73
N LYS A 270 -20.87 13.98 5.83
CA LYS A 270 -19.98 15.15 5.79
C LYS A 270 -18.57 14.79 5.31
N VAL A 271 -18.02 13.68 5.81
CA VAL A 271 -16.70 13.16 5.38
C VAL A 271 -16.73 12.86 3.88
N ASP A 272 -17.75 12.13 3.42
CA ASP A 272 -17.87 11.76 2.01
C ASP A 272 -18.08 12.95 1.10
N GLN A 273 -18.87 13.97 1.52
CA GLN A 273 -19.02 15.21 0.77
C GLN A 273 -17.69 15.97 0.61
N ALA A 274 -16.92 16.09 1.70
CA ALA A 274 -15.62 16.74 1.65
C ALA A 274 -14.62 15.95 0.79
N ALA A 275 -14.63 14.62 0.88
CA ALA A 275 -13.80 13.73 0.06
C ALA A 275 -14.17 13.85 -1.43
N THR A 276 -15.47 13.87 -1.76
CA THR A 276 -15.95 14.03 -3.13
C THR A 276 -15.52 15.37 -3.72
N ALA A 277 -15.63 16.46 -2.94
CA ALA A 277 -15.18 17.78 -3.38
C ALA A 277 -13.68 17.79 -3.72
N ALA A 278 -12.83 17.20 -2.87
CA ALA A 278 -11.40 17.08 -3.10
C ALA A 278 -11.10 16.21 -4.35
N GLY A 279 -11.76 15.06 -4.47
CA GLY A 279 -11.58 14.16 -5.60
C GLY A 279 -11.96 14.79 -6.94
N LEU A 280 -13.10 15.47 -7.02
CA LEU A 280 -13.55 16.14 -8.24
C LEU A 280 -12.62 17.32 -8.60
N GLU A 281 -12.06 18.01 -7.62
CA GLU A 281 -11.07 19.05 -7.90
C GLU A 281 -9.78 18.48 -8.49
N VAL A 282 -9.32 17.32 -7.98
CA VAL A 282 -8.15 16.61 -8.56
C VAL A 282 -8.44 16.14 -9.98
N THR A 283 -9.63 15.59 -10.25
CA THR A 283 -10.00 15.18 -11.62
C THR A 283 -10.01 16.37 -12.58
N ARG A 284 -10.54 17.53 -12.16
CA ARG A 284 -10.54 18.75 -12.94
C ARG A 284 -9.12 19.25 -13.24
N MET A 285 -8.24 19.27 -12.24
CA MET A 285 -6.84 19.66 -12.42
C MET A 285 -6.09 18.66 -13.33
N MET A 286 -6.37 17.37 -13.20
CA MET A 286 -5.78 16.33 -14.05
C MET A 286 -6.20 16.50 -15.50
N ARG A 287 -7.47 16.78 -15.78
CA ARG A 287 -7.95 17.09 -17.14
C ARG A 287 -7.16 18.25 -17.76
N ARG A 288 -7.04 19.37 -17.04
CA ARG A 288 -6.25 20.53 -17.52
C ARG A 288 -4.78 20.20 -17.76
N LEU A 289 -4.18 19.38 -16.91
CA LEU A 289 -2.80 18.92 -17.09
C LEU A 289 -2.64 18.11 -18.38
N LEU A 290 -3.54 17.15 -18.65
CA LEU A 290 -3.49 16.29 -19.82
C LEU A 290 -3.73 17.09 -21.11
N GLU A 291 -4.66 18.04 -21.10
CA GLU A 291 -4.93 18.94 -22.23
C GLU A 291 -3.72 19.83 -22.53
N GLU A 292 -3.08 20.39 -21.49
CA GLU A 292 -1.89 21.22 -21.66
C GLU A 292 -0.69 20.44 -22.18
N LEU A 293 -0.43 19.25 -21.63
CA LEU A 293 0.64 18.37 -22.09
C LEU A 293 0.38 17.84 -23.52
N GLY A 294 -0.90 17.66 -23.90
CA GLY A 294 -1.28 17.33 -25.28
C GLY A 294 -1.05 18.48 -26.24
N ARG A 295 -1.25 19.72 -25.79
CA ARG A 295 -1.00 20.93 -26.58
C ARG A 295 0.49 21.27 -26.70
N GLU A 296 1.20 21.21 -25.58
CA GLU A 296 2.62 21.49 -25.48
C GLU A 296 3.34 20.39 -24.67
N PRO A 297 3.88 19.33 -25.35
CA PRO A 297 4.65 18.29 -24.70
C PRO A 297 5.84 18.86 -23.91
N ALA A 298 6.05 18.37 -22.68
CA ALA A 298 7.13 18.86 -21.82
C ALA A 298 8.47 18.17 -22.16
N PRO A 299 9.55 18.90 -22.43
CA PRO A 299 10.84 18.31 -22.76
C PRO A 299 11.44 17.59 -21.55
N CYS A 300 11.92 16.36 -21.74
CA CYS A 300 12.57 15.55 -20.73
C CYS A 300 14.08 15.85 -20.64
N LEU A 301 14.62 15.66 -19.45
CA LEU A 301 16.06 15.57 -19.24
C LEU A 301 16.55 14.17 -19.67
N LYS A 302 17.87 13.98 -19.82
CA LYS A 302 18.48 12.71 -20.26
C LYS A 302 18.13 11.49 -19.36
N ASN A 303 17.72 11.73 -18.11
CA ASN A 303 17.27 10.69 -17.18
C ASN A 303 15.74 10.47 -17.20
N GLY A 304 15.01 11.09 -18.13
CA GLY A 304 13.55 11.01 -18.25
C GLY A 304 12.77 11.94 -17.32
N SER A 305 13.43 12.63 -16.37
CA SER A 305 12.76 13.58 -15.47
C SER A 305 12.48 14.92 -16.15
N ILE A 306 11.62 15.76 -15.55
CA ILE A 306 11.29 17.10 -16.06
C ILE A 306 12.10 18.16 -15.32
N GLY A 307 12.85 18.94 -16.08
CA GLY A 307 13.71 20.02 -15.53
C GLY A 307 12.90 21.16 -14.91
N VAL A 308 13.51 21.88 -13.96
CA VAL A 308 12.89 22.96 -13.17
C VAL A 308 12.21 24.03 -14.07
N ARG A 309 12.83 24.42 -15.21
CA ARG A 309 12.25 25.42 -16.10
C ARG A 309 10.94 24.97 -16.74
N ALA A 310 10.89 23.71 -17.22
CA ALA A 310 9.68 23.15 -17.83
C ALA A 310 8.59 22.97 -16.77
N ALA A 311 8.95 22.46 -15.59
CA ALA A 311 8.02 22.32 -14.46
C ALA A 311 7.43 23.69 -14.01
N THR A 312 8.28 24.72 -13.86
CA THR A 312 7.83 26.08 -13.48
C THR A 312 6.92 26.69 -14.57
N LYS A 313 7.22 26.49 -15.85
CA LYS A 313 6.36 26.95 -16.94
C LYS A 313 4.99 26.28 -16.88
N LEU A 314 4.97 24.95 -16.71
CA LEU A 314 3.73 24.18 -16.63
C LEU A 314 2.89 24.57 -15.41
N ALA A 315 3.50 24.70 -14.22
CA ALA A 315 2.82 25.16 -13.01
C ALA A 315 2.17 26.53 -13.18
N LYS A 316 2.91 27.48 -13.83
CA LYS A 316 2.39 28.82 -14.14
C LYS A 316 1.24 28.78 -15.15
N THR A 317 1.32 27.96 -16.19
CA THR A 317 0.26 27.83 -17.20
C THR A 317 -1.02 27.26 -16.57
N LEU A 318 -0.88 26.30 -15.65
CA LEU A 318 -2.00 25.68 -14.94
C LEU A 318 -2.50 26.51 -13.75
N ASP A 319 -1.76 27.55 -13.34
CA ASP A 319 -2.03 28.38 -12.15
C ASP A 319 -2.11 27.54 -10.88
N ILE A 320 -1.08 26.69 -10.65
CA ILE A 320 -0.96 25.82 -9.48
C ILE A 320 0.45 25.92 -8.88
N ASP A 321 0.59 25.53 -7.61
CA ASP A 321 1.89 25.46 -6.94
C ASP A 321 2.69 24.20 -7.36
N ASN A 322 4.00 24.20 -7.03
CA ASN A 322 4.90 23.13 -7.43
C ASN A 322 4.57 21.77 -6.79
N LEU A 323 4.05 21.75 -5.55
CA LEU A 323 3.67 20.50 -4.88
C LEU A 323 2.43 19.90 -5.54
N THR A 324 1.43 20.72 -5.85
CA THR A 324 0.24 20.31 -6.59
C THR A 324 0.61 19.76 -7.97
N LEU A 325 1.52 20.43 -8.70
CA LEU A 325 2.04 19.91 -9.96
C LEU A 325 2.74 18.55 -9.76
N ALA A 326 3.60 18.41 -8.74
CA ALA A 326 4.28 17.15 -8.46
C ALA A 326 3.28 16.02 -8.15
N ARG A 327 2.24 16.29 -7.35
CA ARG A 327 1.16 15.33 -7.06
C ARG A 327 0.43 14.89 -8.31
N LEU A 328 0.02 15.85 -9.16
CA LEU A 328 -0.68 15.56 -10.42
C LEU A 328 0.18 14.73 -11.37
N MET A 329 1.44 15.10 -11.58
CA MET A 329 2.34 14.40 -12.51
C MET A 329 2.67 12.99 -12.04
N CYS A 330 2.96 12.82 -10.74
CA CYS A 330 3.19 11.50 -10.15
C CYS A 330 1.94 10.61 -10.23
N LEU A 331 0.75 11.20 -10.04
CA LEU A 331 -0.52 10.50 -10.15
C LEU A 331 -0.85 10.13 -11.60
N ALA A 332 -0.63 11.05 -12.55
CA ALA A 332 -0.83 10.80 -13.98
C ALA A 332 0.08 9.67 -14.50
N ASP A 333 1.35 9.66 -14.07
CA ASP A 333 2.28 8.58 -14.40
C ASP A 333 1.85 7.24 -13.76
N SER A 334 1.36 7.27 -12.51
CA SER A 334 0.84 6.08 -11.83
C SER A 334 -0.45 5.53 -12.45
N ALA A 335 -1.24 6.38 -13.10
CA ALA A 335 -2.47 6.03 -13.81
C ALA A 335 -2.21 5.67 -15.29
N ASP A 336 -0.95 5.66 -15.75
CA ASP A 336 -0.56 5.44 -17.14
C ASP A 336 -1.16 6.47 -18.13
N LEU A 337 -1.57 7.64 -17.63
CA LEU A 337 -2.14 8.72 -18.46
C LEU A 337 -1.10 9.54 -19.20
N ILE A 338 0.16 9.52 -18.73
CA ILE A 338 1.29 10.19 -19.35
C ILE A 338 2.45 9.22 -19.55
N SER A 339 3.32 9.47 -20.51
CA SER A 339 4.54 8.71 -20.73
C SER A 339 5.62 9.55 -21.39
N THR A 340 6.86 9.07 -21.34
CA THR A 340 8.00 9.68 -22.04
C THR A 340 8.24 9.01 -23.39
N GLY A 341 8.61 9.77 -24.40
CA GLY A 341 8.92 9.26 -25.73
C GLY A 341 8.86 10.34 -26.82
N GLU A 342 8.73 9.91 -28.06
CA GLU A 342 8.52 10.78 -29.22
C GLU A 342 7.00 11.02 -29.38
N PRO A 343 6.50 12.27 -29.24
CA PRO A 343 5.08 12.56 -29.39
C PRO A 343 4.67 12.64 -30.87
N ASP A 344 3.46 12.22 -31.16
CA ASP A 344 2.81 12.33 -32.45
C ASP A 344 1.51 13.17 -32.33
N PRO A 345 1.36 14.29 -32.98
CA PRO A 345 2.36 15.01 -33.83
C PRO A 345 3.53 15.55 -32.98
N PRO A 346 4.71 15.73 -33.63
CA PRO A 346 5.89 16.28 -32.94
C PRO A 346 5.68 17.76 -32.60
N PRO A 347 6.30 18.24 -31.49
CA PRO A 347 6.20 19.64 -31.11
C PRO A 347 6.86 20.58 -32.19
N HIS A 348 6.34 21.80 -32.34
CA HIS A 348 6.83 22.76 -33.34
C HIS A 348 8.33 23.07 -33.23
N ASN A 349 8.92 23.03 -32.03
CA ASN A 349 10.34 23.24 -31.76
C ASN A 349 10.98 21.93 -31.31
N ASP A 350 11.03 20.92 -32.19
CA ASP A 350 11.63 19.63 -31.86
C ASP A 350 13.16 19.80 -31.66
N ASN A 351 13.59 19.52 -30.45
CA ASN A 351 15.01 19.54 -30.05
C ASN A 351 15.66 18.14 -30.14
N LEU A 352 15.07 17.18 -30.84
CA LEU A 352 15.55 15.80 -31.00
C LEU A 352 15.77 15.10 -29.64
N GLY A 353 14.83 15.20 -28.75
CA GLY A 353 14.85 14.56 -27.41
C GLY A 353 13.50 13.93 -27.06
N ASP A 354 13.49 13.18 -25.96
CA ASP A 354 12.25 12.65 -25.43
C ASP A 354 11.41 13.77 -24.79
N TYR A 355 10.12 13.63 -24.95
CA TYR A 355 9.12 14.50 -24.34
C TYR A 355 8.19 13.70 -23.44
N LEU A 356 7.58 14.39 -22.48
CA LEU A 356 6.46 13.86 -21.72
C LEU A 356 5.17 14.37 -22.34
N ALA A 357 4.27 13.46 -22.70
CA ALA A 357 2.95 13.76 -23.24
C ALA A 357 1.92 12.72 -22.82
N PRO A 358 0.60 12.99 -23.00
CA PRO A 358 -0.43 12.03 -22.71
C PRO A 358 -0.31 10.76 -23.56
N THR A 359 -0.73 9.63 -22.98
CA THR A 359 -0.89 8.35 -23.66
C THR A 359 -2.27 8.28 -24.33
N PRO A 360 -2.55 7.30 -25.21
CA PRO A 360 -3.89 7.06 -25.72
C PRO A 360 -4.93 6.75 -24.61
N LEU A 361 -4.51 6.18 -23.45
CA LEU A 361 -5.38 5.94 -22.31
C LEU A 361 -5.93 7.24 -21.69
N ALA A 362 -5.22 8.35 -21.86
CA ALA A 362 -5.71 9.65 -21.45
C ALA A 362 -6.97 10.09 -22.20
N ASP A 363 -7.12 9.70 -23.48
CA ASP A 363 -8.32 10.04 -24.26
C ASP A 363 -9.56 9.32 -23.74
N ASP A 364 -9.43 8.01 -23.39
CA ASP A 364 -10.51 7.24 -22.79
C ASP A 364 -10.87 7.79 -21.41
N TRP A 365 -9.83 8.17 -20.63
CA TRP A 365 -10.03 8.77 -19.32
C TRP A 365 -10.73 10.14 -19.40
N LEU A 366 -10.34 10.98 -20.35
CA LEU A 366 -10.96 12.30 -20.59
C LEU A 366 -12.45 12.20 -20.99
N GLN A 367 -12.85 11.12 -21.66
CA GLN A 367 -14.23 10.86 -22.08
C GLN A 367 -15.08 10.19 -21.00
N SER A 368 -14.47 9.62 -19.93
CA SER A 368 -15.21 8.96 -18.87
C SER A 368 -15.87 9.96 -17.90
N ASP A 369 -16.87 9.49 -17.16
CA ASP A 369 -17.59 10.29 -16.16
C ASP A 369 -16.66 10.73 -15.02
N PRO A 370 -16.87 11.92 -14.41
CA PRO A 370 -16.04 12.42 -13.31
C PRO A 370 -15.93 11.46 -12.12
N ALA A 371 -16.98 10.67 -11.83
CA ALA A 371 -16.96 9.64 -10.80
C ALA A 371 -15.98 8.50 -11.12
N ASP A 372 -15.95 8.05 -12.39
CA ASP A 372 -15.05 7.01 -12.88
C ASP A 372 -13.62 7.54 -12.99
N GLN A 373 -13.44 8.80 -13.39
CA GLN A 373 -12.17 9.49 -13.36
C GLN A 373 -11.58 9.49 -11.94
N TRP A 374 -12.37 9.88 -10.94
CA TRP A 374 -11.93 9.89 -9.55
C TRP A 374 -11.61 8.48 -9.03
N ALA A 375 -12.42 7.47 -9.34
CA ALA A 375 -12.15 6.08 -8.96
C ALA A 375 -10.81 5.58 -9.51
N SER A 376 -10.50 5.87 -10.78
CA SER A 376 -9.24 5.49 -11.41
C SER A 376 -8.03 6.18 -10.77
N LEU A 377 -8.16 7.46 -10.41
CA LEU A 377 -7.11 8.20 -9.72
C LEU A 377 -6.88 7.70 -8.28
N LEU A 378 -7.94 7.32 -7.56
CA LEU A 378 -7.81 6.70 -6.23
C LEU A 378 -7.06 5.36 -6.31
N GLU A 379 -7.37 4.53 -7.31
CA GLU A 379 -6.65 3.26 -7.52
C GLU A 379 -5.19 3.49 -7.91
N ALA A 380 -4.91 4.47 -8.77
CA ALA A 380 -3.55 4.87 -9.13
C ALA A 380 -2.78 5.41 -7.91
N TRP A 381 -3.40 6.24 -7.07
CA TRP A 381 -2.81 6.76 -5.84
C TRP A 381 -2.45 5.62 -4.87
N ARG A 382 -3.35 4.67 -4.66
CA ARG A 382 -3.13 3.51 -3.79
C ARG A 382 -1.90 2.71 -4.19
N ASN A 383 -1.64 2.58 -5.50
CA ASN A 383 -0.56 1.79 -6.07
C ASN A 383 0.68 2.62 -6.43
N SER A 384 0.63 3.94 -6.26
CA SER A 384 1.70 4.84 -6.63
C SER A 384 2.98 4.59 -5.83
N GLN A 385 4.09 4.50 -6.53
CA GLN A 385 5.44 4.39 -5.97
C GLN A 385 6.14 5.75 -5.86
N TRP A 386 5.51 6.83 -6.28
CA TRP A 386 6.07 8.16 -6.31
C TRP A 386 5.85 8.91 -4.99
N SER A 387 6.90 9.59 -4.53
CA SER A 387 6.90 10.48 -3.37
C SER A 387 6.94 11.95 -3.82
N PRO A 388 5.79 12.57 -4.21
CA PRO A 388 5.75 13.92 -4.80
C PRO A 388 6.30 15.00 -3.87
N TRP A 389 6.24 14.81 -2.55
CA TRP A 389 6.79 15.74 -1.55
C TRP A 389 8.31 15.83 -1.56
N LEU A 390 9.03 14.89 -2.18
CA LEU A 390 10.49 14.95 -2.33
C LEU A 390 10.94 15.85 -3.48
N VAL A 391 10.05 16.19 -4.41
CA VAL A 391 10.37 17.04 -5.56
C VAL A 391 10.79 18.42 -5.08
N GLY A 392 11.94 18.89 -5.58
CA GLY A 392 12.55 20.16 -5.17
C GLY A 392 13.50 20.07 -3.96
N HIS A 393 13.47 18.98 -3.21
CA HIS A 393 14.42 18.70 -2.14
C HIS A 393 15.76 18.22 -2.70
N LYS A 394 16.76 18.07 -1.81
CA LYS A 394 18.07 17.52 -2.15
C LYS A 394 18.13 16.04 -1.84
N ASP A 395 18.71 15.26 -2.73
CA ASP A 395 19.06 13.87 -2.49
C ASP A 395 20.34 13.74 -1.62
N ASP A 396 20.72 12.51 -1.27
CA ASP A 396 21.90 12.18 -0.49
C ASP A 396 23.21 12.66 -1.16
N THR A 397 23.19 12.93 -2.47
CA THR A 397 24.33 13.47 -3.24
C THR A 397 24.28 14.99 -3.37
N ASN A 398 23.38 15.68 -2.65
CA ASN A 398 23.13 17.13 -2.69
C ASN A 398 22.64 17.65 -4.05
N LYS A 399 22.04 16.78 -4.89
CA LYS A 399 21.38 17.17 -6.15
C LYS A 399 19.91 17.42 -5.91
N THR A 400 19.34 18.36 -6.65
CA THR A 400 17.89 18.61 -6.60
C THR A 400 17.13 17.46 -7.26
N ILE A 401 16.16 16.92 -6.57
CA ILE A 401 15.22 15.92 -7.07
C ILE A 401 14.25 16.64 -8.02
N HIS A 402 14.27 16.25 -9.28
CA HIS A 402 13.40 16.80 -10.31
C HIS A 402 12.04 16.11 -10.33
N LEU A 403 11.11 16.67 -11.06
CA LEU A 403 9.78 16.09 -11.27
C LEU A 403 9.90 14.77 -12.06
N LEU A 404 9.30 13.69 -11.57
CA LEU A 404 9.43 12.32 -12.08
C LEU A 404 10.89 11.79 -12.10
N ASP A 405 11.73 12.26 -11.16
CA ASP A 405 13.08 11.70 -10.97
C ASP A 405 13.01 10.38 -10.19
N HIS A 406 13.80 9.40 -10.59
CA HIS A 406 13.91 8.11 -9.89
C HIS A 406 14.26 8.24 -8.40
N ALA A 407 14.91 9.34 -7.98
CA ALA A 407 15.18 9.64 -6.58
C ALA A 407 13.89 9.86 -5.74
N ALA A 408 12.76 10.17 -6.38
CA ALA A 408 11.45 10.26 -5.74
C ALA A 408 10.64 8.96 -5.82
N LEU A 409 11.20 7.88 -6.39
CA LEU A 409 10.52 6.60 -6.55
C LEU A 409 10.84 5.68 -5.37
N ASP A 410 9.82 5.16 -4.71
CA ASP A 410 9.93 4.16 -3.65
C ASP A 410 8.98 2.98 -3.91
N THR A 411 9.53 1.84 -4.26
CA THR A 411 8.76 0.61 -4.51
C THR A 411 7.98 0.10 -3.29
N HIS A 412 8.34 0.53 -2.08
CA HIS A 412 7.65 0.18 -0.84
C HIS A 412 6.52 1.15 -0.46
N LEU A 413 6.42 2.28 -1.15
CA LEU A 413 5.42 3.32 -0.82
C LEU A 413 3.98 2.81 -0.77
N PRO A 414 3.50 1.96 -1.71
CA PRO A 414 2.14 1.42 -1.63
C PRO A 414 1.87 0.65 -0.32
N ALA A 415 2.86 -0.12 0.14
CA ALA A 415 2.75 -0.86 1.40
C ALA A 415 2.77 0.08 2.62
N ILE A 416 3.58 1.14 2.59
CA ILE A 416 3.64 2.16 3.65
C ILE A 416 2.34 2.96 3.67
N THR A 417 1.79 3.35 2.52
CA THR A 417 0.48 4.01 2.40
C THR A 417 -0.62 3.15 3.01
N ALA A 418 -0.64 1.85 2.68
CA ALA A 418 -1.61 0.92 3.25
C ALA A 418 -1.48 0.83 4.79
N LEU A 419 -0.26 0.81 5.34
CA LEU A 419 -0.04 0.83 6.80
C LEU A 419 -0.50 2.15 7.42
N THR A 420 -0.22 3.28 6.78
CA THR A 420 -0.62 4.62 7.25
C THR A 420 -2.15 4.79 7.27
N MET A 421 -2.88 4.13 6.38
CA MET A 421 -4.35 4.18 6.35
C MET A 421 -5.03 3.26 7.39
N ARG A 422 -4.34 2.26 7.96
CA ARG A 422 -4.91 1.33 8.94
C ARG A 422 -5.55 1.99 10.16
N PRO A 423 -4.98 3.04 10.80
CA PRO A 423 -5.62 3.76 11.90
C PRO A 423 -7.03 4.26 11.58
N PHE A 424 -7.21 4.84 10.39
CA PHE A 424 -8.50 5.36 9.93
C PHE A 424 -9.52 4.25 9.65
N LEU A 425 -9.05 3.10 9.15
CA LEU A 425 -9.91 1.96 8.81
C LEU A 425 -10.36 1.17 10.04
N ARG A 426 -9.59 1.19 11.12
CA ARG A 426 -9.91 0.51 12.39
C ARG A 426 -11.14 1.11 13.06
N LEU A 427 -11.32 2.40 12.94
CA LEU A 427 -12.41 3.14 13.59
C LEU A 427 -13.72 3.03 12.80
N PRO A 428 -14.89 3.20 13.44
CA PRO A 428 -16.17 3.29 12.75
C PRO A 428 -16.17 4.38 11.67
N PRO A 429 -16.98 4.24 10.59
CA PRO A 429 -17.12 5.29 9.58
C PRO A 429 -17.48 6.64 10.20
N GLY A 430 -16.88 7.72 9.70
CA GLY A 430 -17.11 9.07 10.21
C GLY A 430 -16.31 9.45 11.46
N THR A 431 -15.51 8.52 12.03
CA THR A 431 -14.67 8.81 13.20
C THR A 431 -13.35 9.44 12.79
N PRO A 432 -12.99 10.64 13.28
CA PRO A 432 -11.70 11.25 12.99
C PRO A 432 -10.55 10.61 13.77
N VAL A 433 -9.38 10.53 13.16
CA VAL A 433 -8.09 10.22 13.79
C VAL A 433 -7.34 11.54 13.95
N PRO A 434 -7.01 12.00 15.18
CA PRO A 434 -6.17 13.17 15.36
C PRO A 434 -4.83 13.01 14.63
N PRO A 435 -4.35 14.03 13.87
CA PRO A 435 -3.11 13.94 13.09
C PRO A 435 -1.91 13.47 13.90
N ASP A 436 -1.78 13.94 15.15
CA ASP A 436 -0.69 13.59 16.06
C ASP A 436 -0.72 12.11 16.48
N ASN A 437 -1.89 11.46 16.42
CA ASN A 437 -2.07 10.08 16.81
C ASN A 437 -1.79 9.09 15.67
N VAL A 438 -1.83 9.51 14.41
CA VAL A 438 -1.72 8.60 13.25
C VAL A 438 -0.47 7.74 13.31
N SER A 439 0.69 8.35 13.58
CA SER A 439 1.96 7.63 13.68
C SER A 439 2.01 6.67 14.88
N ALA A 440 1.39 7.04 16.00
CA ALA A 440 1.31 6.18 17.19
C ALA A 440 0.39 4.98 16.94
N ASP A 441 -0.80 5.23 16.38
CA ASP A 441 -1.75 4.18 16.04
C ASP A 441 -1.23 3.24 14.94
N MET A 442 -0.51 3.77 13.95
CA MET A 442 0.15 2.95 12.92
C MET A 442 1.19 2.01 13.55
N ARG A 443 2.00 2.50 14.50
CA ARG A 443 2.97 1.69 15.25
C ARG A 443 2.28 0.66 16.16
N TYR A 444 1.16 1.02 16.77
CA TYR A 444 0.34 0.08 17.53
C TYR A 444 -0.18 -1.06 16.65
N LEU A 445 -0.70 -0.74 15.45
CA LEU A 445 -1.27 -1.71 14.51
C LEU A 445 -0.23 -2.52 13.72
N SER A 446 1.00 -2.03 13.62
CA SER A 446 2.07 -2.68 12.85
C SER A 446 3.45 -2.31 13.41
N PRO A 447 3.77 -2.76 14.63
CA PRO A 447 4.98 -2.31 15.34
C PRO A 447 6.27 -2.70 14.63
N LEU A 448 6.34 -3.90 14.02
CA LEU A 448 7.55 -4.38 13.33
C LEU A 448 7.85 -3.61 12.04
N ARG A 449 6.83 -3.13 11.34
CA ARG A 449 6.98 -2.37 10.08
C ARG A 449 6.91 -0.86 10.32
N GLY A 450 6.01 -0.41 11.20
CA GLY A 450 5.73 1.00 11.44
C GLY A 450 6.80 1.72 12.26
N SER A 451 7.61 0.99 13.05
CA SER A 451 8.68 1.60 13.87
C SER A 451 9.79 2.27 13.06
N HIS A 452 10.00 1.85 11.82
CA HIS A 452 11.04 2.39 10.94
C HIS A 452 10.54 3.51 10.01
N ILE A 453 9.25 3.86 10.07
CA ILE A 453 8.67 4.89 9.21
C ILE A 453 8.74 6.24 9.93
N ASP A 454 9.37 7.21 9.27
CA ASP A 454 9.47 8.58 9.78
C ASP A 454 8.08 9.22 9.93
N PRO A 455 7.75 9.86 11.07
CA PRO A 455 6.49 10.58 11.26
C PRO A 455 6.21 11.65 10.21
N THR A 456 7.24 12.34 9.71
CA THR A 456 7.11 13.33 8.63
C THR A 456 6.57 12.67 7.37
N ARG A 457 7.08 11.49 7.02
CA ARG A 457 6.59 10.72 5.89
C ARG A 457 5.14 10.27 6.06
N VAL A 458 4.74 9.91 7.28
CA VAL A 458 3.33 9.60 7.59
C VAL A 458 2.44 10.82 7.35
N ALA A 459 2.87 12.01 7.78
CA ALA A 459 2.14 13.25 7.56
C ALA A 459 2.02 13.60 6.06
N ASP A 460 3.10 13.41 5.27
CA ASP A 460 3.09 13.63 3.82
C ASP A 460 2.10 12.70 3.11
N ILE A 461 2.08 11.41 3.50
CA ILE A 461 1.11 10.43 2.97
C ILE A 461 -0.32 10.83 3.33
N CYS A 462 -0.58 11.24 4.59
CA CYS A 462 -1.91 11.73 5.00
C CYS A 462 -2.33 12.98 4.22
N SER A 463 -1.43 13.95 4.04
CA SER A 463 -1.70 15.15 3.24
C SER A 463 -2.01 14.81 1.77
N ASN A 464 -1.34 13.80 1.21
CA ASN A 464 -1.63 13.33 -0.14
C ASN A 464 -2.95 12.55 -0.22
N ALA A 465 -3.30 11.78 0.82
CA ALA A 465 -4.58 11.09 0.93
C ALA A 465 -5.76 12.05 1.07
N GLU A 466 -5.58 13.16 1.81
CA GLU A 466 -6.59 14.21 1.96
C GLU A 466 -6.79 14.96 0.64
N TRP A 467 -5.70 15.29 -0.04
CA TRP A 467 -5.73 15.99 -1.32
C TRP A 467 -6.54 15.25 -2.38
N ILE A 468 -6.47 13.90 -2.43
CA ILE A 468 -7.23 13.08 -3.40
C ILE A 468 -8.61 12.65 -2.90
N GLY A 469 -8.97 12.97 -1.66
CA GLY A 469 -10.25 12.58 -1.06
C GLY A 469 -10.31 11.13 -0.56
N ALA A 470 -9.16 10.48 -0.34
CA ALA A 470 -9.12 9.19 0.34
C ALA A 470 -9.47 9.35 1.83
N ILE A 471 -8.97 10.40 2.47
CA ILE A 471 -9.42 10.85 3.80
C ILE A 471 -9.98 12.27 3.69
N ALA A 472 -10.89 12.61 4.58
CA ALA A 472 -11.39 13.98 4.73
C ALA A 472 -11.80 14.24 6.18
N LEU A 473 -11.63 15.47 6.66
CA LEU A 473 -11.94 15.83 8.06
C LEU A 473 -11.26 14.88 9.06
N ASN A 474 -10.04 14.43 8.76
CA ASN A 474 -9.27 13.44 9.50
C ASN A 474 -9.95 12.06 9.63
N ALA A 475 -10.91 11.70 8.79
CA ALA A 475 -11.59 10.40 8.80
C ALA A 475 -11.49 9.71 7.44
N ALA A 476 -11.58 8.37 7.47
CA ALA A 476 -11.61 7.57 6.23
C ALA A 476 -12.91 7.82 5.46
N SER A 477 -12.81 8.19 4.19
CA SER A 477 -13.96 8.27 3.29
C SER A 477 -14.51 6.87 2.95
N THR A 478 -15.75 6.79 2.52
CA THR A 478 -16.36 5.52 2.04
C THR A 478 -15.58 4.93 0.86
N PRO A 479 -15.09 5.72 -0.14
CA PRO A 479 -14.17 5.21 -1.18
C PRO A 479 -12.92 4.53 -0.63
N LEU A 480 -12.22 5.15 0.35
CA LEU A 480 -11.03 4.53 0.96
C LEU A 480 -11.38 3.20 1.64
N ARG A 481 -12.46 3.15 2.40
CA ARG A 481 -12.91 1.94 3.09
C ARG A 481 -13.22 0.81 2.09
N THR A 482 -13.92 1.13 1.01
CA THR A 482 -14.25 0.19 -0.06
C THR A 482 -12.98 -0.33 -0.73
N MET A 483 -12.09 0.57 -1.15
CA MET A 483 -10.85 0.25 -1.85
C MET A 483 -9.89 -0.61 -1.01
N MET A 484 -9.85 -0.41 0.32
CA MET A 484 -8.93 -1.12 1.22
C MET A 484 -9.57 -2.33 1.90
N GLY A 485 -10.91 -2.41 1.94
CA GLY A 485 -11.66 -3.49 2.60
C GLY A 485 -11.98 -4.68 1.71
N THR A 486 -11.98 -4.48 0.39
CA THR A 486 -12.27 -5.54 -0.59
C THR A 486 -10.95 -6.17 -1.06
N SER A 487 -10.86 -7.50 -0.98
CA SER A 487 -9.64 -8.23 -1.36
C SER A 487 -9.64 -8.76 -2.79
N ASP A 488 -10.62 -8.44 -3.63
CA ASP A 488 -10.94 -9.19 -4.85
C ASP A 488 -10.84 -8.36 -6.13
N THR A 489 -10.89 -9.09 -7.24
CA THR A 489 -11.05 -8.62 -8.63
C THR A 489 -12.17 -7.61 -8.80
N ASP A 490 -13.17 -7.62 -7.92
CA ASP A 490 -14.32 -6.71 -7.91
C ASP A 490 -14.08 -5.40 -7.12
N ALA A 491 -12.89 -5.22 -6.50
CA ALA A 491 -12.61 -4.05 -5.65
C ALA A 491 -12.70 -2.73 -6.43
N TYR A 492 -12.20 -2.70 -7.66
CA TYR A 492 -12.29 -1.52 -8.52
C TYR A 492 -13.72 -1.22 -8.94
N GLU A 493 -14.50 -2.24 -9.28
CA GLU A 493 -15.92 -2.07 -9.65
C GLU A 493 -16.76 -1.62 -8.44
N ALA A 494 -16.45 -2.14 -7.24
CA ALA A 494 -17.08 -1.65 -6.00
C ALA A 494 -16.72 -0.18 -5.72
N LEU A 495 -15.47 0.20 -5.94
CA LEU A 495 -15.01 1.59 -5.81
C LEU A 495 -15.75 2.51 -6.79
N ARG A 496 -15.86 2.12 -8.07
CA ARG A 496 -16.62 2.85 -9.08
C ARG A 496 -18.06 3.10 -8.66
N LYS A 497 -18.76 2.06 -8.19
CA LYS A 497 -20.16 2.20 -7.71
C LYS A 497 -20.28 3.18 -6.55
N VAL A 498 -19.31 3.17 -5.62
CA VAL A 498 -19.29 4.09 -4.49
C VAL A 498 -19.04 5.53 -4.97
N THR A 499 -18.03 5.78 -5.79
CA THR A 499 -17.75 7.12 -6.33
C THR A 499 -18.93 7.65 -7.14
N GLN A 500 -19.59 6.81 -7.96
CA GLN A 500 -20.82 7.16 -8.69
C GLN A 500 -21.97 7.55 -7.76
N SER A 501 -22.14 6.85 -6.62
CA SER A 501 -23.21 7.16 -5.66
C SER A 501 -22.97 8.47 -4.88
N LEU A 502 -21.70 8.86 -4.73
CA LEU A 502 -21.30 10.06 -3.99
C LEU A 502 -21.20 11.30 -4.88
N THR A 503 -20.88 11.12 -6.16
CA THR A 503 -20.77 12.21 -7.12
C THR A 503 -22.17 12.63 -7.56
N PRO A 504 -22.51 13.90 -7.47
CA PRO A 504 -23.77 14.40 -8.05
C PRO A 504 -23.85 14.05 -9.53
N GLU A 505 -25.06 13.70 -9.99
CA GLU A 505 -25.27 13.45 -11.42
C GLU A 505 -24.85 14.68 -12.24
N PRO A 506 -24.05 14.50 -13.32
CA PRO A 506 -23.67 15.62 -14.18
C PRO A 506 -24.91 16.30 -14.75
N GLY A 507 -24.96 17.60 -14.57
CA GLY A 507 -26.07 18.43 -15.06
C GLY A 507 -25.70 19.17 -16.34
N THR A 508 -26.73 19.72 -16.99
CA THR A 508 -26.58 20.61 -18.16
C THR A 508 -26.89 22.07 -17.83
N THR A 509 -27.36 22.32 -16.59
CA THR A 509 -27.91 23.62 -16.21
C THR A 509 -26.81 24.59 -15.75
N LEU A 510 -26.85 25.80 -16.32
CA LEU A 510 -25.97 26.92 -16.02
C LEU A 510 -26.78 28.10 -15.47
N ILE A 511 -26.16 28.96 -14.69
CA ILE A 511 -26.76 30.22 -14.20
C ILE A 511 -25.86 31.37 -14.65
N ALA A 512 -26.30 32.17 -15.61
CA ALA A 512 -25.55 33.32 -16.09
C ALA A 512 -25.90 34.58 -15.28
N GLN A 513 -24.88 35.36 -14.92
CA GLN A 513 -25.01 36.59 -14.13
C GLN A 513 -24.60 37.83 -14.94
N ALA A 514 -25.12 38.99 -14.55
CA ALA A 514 -24.90 40.21 -15.30
C ALA A 514 -23.45 40.74 -15.23
N ASP A 515 -22.65 40.24 -14.31
CA ASP A 515 -21.22 40.55 -14.12
C ASP A 515 -20.27 39.71 -14.99
N MET A 516 -20.79 39.05 -16.03
CA MET A 516 -20.07 38.19 -16.95
C MET A 516 -19.63 36.85 -16.35
N THR A 517 -20.28 36.42 -15.24
CA THR A 517 -19.99 35.08 -14.69
C THR A 517 -21.09 34.08 -15.05
N ILE A 518 -20.67 32.82 -15.18
CA ILE A 518 -21.54 31.65 -15.31
C ILE A 518 -21.28 30.75 -14.13
N LEU A 519 -22.31 30.44 -13.37
CA LEU A 519 -22.26 29.49 -12.27
C LEU A 519 -22.78 28.13 -12.77
N ALA A 520 -21.96 27.07 -12.62
CA ALA A 520 -22.39 25.69 -12.72
C ALA A 520 -22.72 25.20 -11.31
N PRO A 521 -24.00 24.86 -10.98
CA PRO A 521 -24.41 24.53 -9.61
C PRO A 521 -23.93 23.11 -9.18
N GLY A 522 -23.33 22.32 -10.09
CA GLY A 522 -22.80 20.99 -9.87
C GLY A 522 -21.85 20.59 -11.00
N PRO A 523 -21.37 19.32 -11.00
CA PRO A 523 -20.62 18.77 -12.12
C PRO A 523 -21.42 18.91 -13.41
N LEU A 524 -20.74 19.27 -14.49
CA LEU A 524 -21.35 19.36 -15.82
C LEU A 524 -21.11 18.06 -16.59
N THR A 525 -21.99 17.74 -17.54
CA THR A 525 -21.70 16.71 -18.54
C THR A 525 -20.45 17.14 -19.34
N THR A 526 -19.68 16.15 -19.82
CA THR A 526 -18.42 16.40 -20.54
C THR A 526 -18.61 17.37 -21.70
N GLU A 527 -19.72 17.22 -22.45
CA GLU A 527 -20.03 18.08 -23.59
C GLU A 527 -20.31 19.54 -23.17
N ILE A 528 -21.06 19.75 -22.08
CA ILE A 528 -21.37 21.10 -21.59
C ILE A 528 -20.12 21.73 -20.96
N GLN A 529 -19.34 20.96 -20.24
CA GLN A 529 -18.10 21.44 -19.64
C GLN A 529 -17.11 21.93 -20.70
N GLU A 530 -16.85 21.15 -21.74
CA GLU A 530 -15.97 21.55 -22.87
C GLU A 530 -16.47 22.84 -23.55
N GLN A 531 -17.79 22.97 -23.71
CA GLN A 531 -18.37 24.15 -24.32
C GLN A 531 -18.24 25.39 -23.42
N VAL A 532 -18.48 25.26 -22.11
CA VAL A 532 -18.33 26.36 -21.15
C VAL A 532 -16.84 26.76 -21.03
N GLU A 533 -15.92 25.81 -20.91
CA GLU A 533 -14.49 26.09 -20.80
C GLU A 533 -13.89 26.69 -22.06
N THR A 534 -14.50 26.39 -23.21
CA THR A 534 -14.16 27.08 -24.45
C THR A 534 -14.62 28.54 -24.46
N LEU A 535 -15.83 28.81 -23.92
CA LEU A 535 -16.48 30.14 -23.92
C LEU A 535 -16.05 31.04 -22.74
N ALA A 536 -15.63 30.46 -21.61
CA ALA A 536 -15.35 31.17 -20.37
C ALA A 536 -14.12 30.60 -19.66
N ASP A 537 -13.46 31.41 -18.84
CA ASP A 537 -12.33 31.00 -18.02
C ASP A 537 -12.81 30.64 -16.62
N VAL A 538 -12.25 29.58 -16.00
CA VAL A 538 -12.59 29.19 -14.63
C VAL A 538 -12.10 30.25 -13.66
N GLU A 539 -13.00 30.89 -12.93
CA GLU A 539 -12.69 31.90 -11.91
C GLU A 539 -12.62 31.28 -10.50
N SER A 540 -13.57 30.41 -10.17
CA SER A 540 -13.60 29.70 -8.90
C SER A 540 -13.98 28.24 -9.14
N PRO A 541 -13.02 27.32 -8.95
CA PRO A 541 -13.29 25.90 -9.09
C PRO A 541 -14.00 25.35 -7.85
N GLY A 542 -14.77 24.25 -8.01
CA GLY A 542 -15.46 23.59 -6.92
C GLY A 542 -16.58 22.68 -7.40
N LEU A 543 -17.35 22.09 -6.48
CA LEU A 543 -18.59 21.38 -6.83
C LEU A 543 -19.57 22.31 -7.55
N ALA A 544 -19.61 23.59 -7.16
CA ALA A 544 -20.27 24.66 -7.89
C ALA A 544 -19.17 25.56 -8.47
N SER A 545 -18.90 25.42 -9.75
CA SER A 545 -17.82 26.17 -10.44
C SER A 545 -18.34 27.50 -10.98
N VAL A 546 -17.52 28.55 -10.86
CA VAL A 546 -17.80 29.86 -11.46
C VAL A 546 -16.85 30.07 -12.62
N TYR A 547 -17.39 30.42 -13.78
CA TYR A 547 -16.67 30.72 -15.01
C TYR A 547 -16.87 32.19 -15.35
N ARG A 548 -15.85 32.87 -15.87
CA ARG A 548 -15.91 34.27 -16.32
C ARG A 548 -15.79 34.37 -17.81
N ILE A 549 -16.78 35.01 -18.42
CA ILE A 549 -16.75 35.35 -19.85
C ILE A 549 -15.93 36.62 -20.02
N THR A 550 -14.94 36.53 -20.90
CA THR A 550 -14.06 37.65 -21.28
C THR A 550 -14.04 37.80 -22.81
N GLU A 551 -13.56 38.96 -23.29
CA GLU A 551 -13.35 39.15 -24.73
C GLU A 551 -12.36 38.09 -25.30
N ALA A 552 -11.34 37.71 -24.51
CA ALA A 552 -10.36 36.70 -24.89
C ALA A 552 -10.98 35.29 -24.97
N SER A 553 -11.84 34.92 -23.99
CA SER A 553 -12.50 33.62 -24.00
C SER A 553 -13.54 33.49 -25.15
N ILE A 554 -14.30 34.53 -25.44
CA ILE A 554 -15.21 34.55 -26.60
C ILE A 554 -14.42 34.40 -27.89
N ARG A 555 -13.29 35.12 -28.06
CA ARG A 555 -12.43 35.00 -29.24
C ARG A 555 -11.91 33.58 -29.40
N ARG A 556 -11.43 32.96 -28.31
CA ARG A 556 -11.02 31.56 -28.31
C ARG A 556 -12.14 30.63 -28.77
N ALA A 557 -13.38 30.85 -28.32
CA ALA A 557 -14.54 30.08 -28.76
C ALA A 557 -14.85 30.28 -30.26
N LEU A 558 -14.73 31.49 -30.76
CA LEU A 558 -14.90 31.76 -32.18
C LEU A 558 -13.77 31.17 -33.06
N ASP A 559 -12.54 31.11 -32.54
CA ASP A 559 -11.40 30.48 -33.22
C ASP A 559 -11.55 28.96 -33.42
N THR A 560 -12.45 28.31 -32.67
CA THR A 560 -12.80 26.89 -32.90
C THR A 560 -13.76 26.67 -34.08
N GLY A 561 -14.10 27.71 -34.82
CA GLY A 561 -15.02 27.65 -35.95
C GLY A 561 -16.49 27.90 -35.60
N ARG A 562 -16.81 28.15 -34.29
CA ARG A 562 -18.18 28.51 -33.89
C ARG A 562 -18.51 29.94 -34.29
N THR A 563 -19.77 30.19 -34.53
CA THR A 563 -20.30 31.55 -34.78
C THR A 563 -20.80 32.19 -33.47
N GLY A 564 -20.94 33.52 -33.47
CA GLY A 564 -21.58 34.24 -32.35
C GLY A 564 -23.01 33.77 -32.10
N ALA A 565 -23.73 33.35 -33.13
CA ALA A 565 -25.07 32.77 -32.99
C ALA A 565 -25.03 31.40 -32.29
N ASP A 566 -24.06 30.55 -32.60
CA ASP A 566 -23.92 29.23 -31.90
C ASP A 566 -23.62 29.41 -30.43
N LEU A 567 -22.79 30.39 -30.04
CA LEU A 567 -22.49 30.72 -28.64
C LEU A 567 -23.71 31.22 -27.88
N GLN A 568 -24.53 32.07 -28.51
CA GLN A 568 -25.78 32.58 -27.93
C GLN A 568 -26.79 31.45 -27.77
N GLN A 569 -26.97 30.62 -28.80
CA GLN A 569 -27.88 29.49 -28.77
C GLN A 569 -27.47 28.51 -27.64
N PHE A 570 -26.19 28.21 -27.51
CA PHE A 570 -25.67 27.33 -26.42
C PHE A 570 -26.06 27.89 -25.02
N LEU A 571 -25.92 29.20 -24.82
CA LEU A 571 -26.30 29.82 -23.56
C LEU A 571 -27.82 29.84 -23.35
N GLU A 572 -28.61 30.07 -24.39
CA GLU A 572 -30.09 30.05 -24.33
C GLU A 572 -30.62 28.65 -24.01
N GLU A 573 -29.98 27.60 -24.51
CA GLU A 573 -30.38 26.20 -24.28
C GLU A 573 -30.02 25.70 -22.87
N ASN A 574 -28.91 26.19 -22.28
CA ASN A 574 -28.34 25.60 -21.05
C ASN A 574 -28.42 26.53 -19.83
N VAL A 575 -28.68 27.83 -20.01
CA VAL A 575 -28.83 28.78 -18.90
C VAL A 575 -30.25 28.78 -18.34
N LEU A 576 -30.33 28.64 -17.01
CA LEU A 576 -31.61 28.75 -16.30
C LEU A 576 -32.12 30.20 -16.29
N GLY A 577 -33.19 30.48 -17.03
CA GLY A 577 -33.74 31.83 -17.19
C GLY A 577 -33.13 32.58 -18.38
N ASP A 578 -33.28 33.91 -18.39
CA ASP A 578 -32.84 34.75 -19.51
C ASP A 578 -31.32 35.00 -19.43
N VAL A 579 -30.64 34.92 -20.56
CA VAL A 579 -29.23 35.31 -20.67
C VAL A 579 -29.08 36.81 -20.50
N PRO A 580 -28.23 37.31 -19.58
CA PRO A 580 -28.04 38.74 -19.37
C PRO A 580 -27.62 39.47 -20.65
N GLN A 581 -28.25 40.63 -20.93
CA GLN A 581 -27.95 41.44 -22.13
C GLN A 581 -26.48 41.84 -22.26
N SER A 582 -25.76 41.98 -21.14
CA SER A 582 -24.34 42.28 -21.11
C SER A 582 -23.52 41.22 -21.83
N ILE A 583 -23.85 39.92 -21.58
CA ILE A 583 -23.21 38.78 -22.19
C ILE A 583 -23.52 38.71 -23.68
N THR A 584 -24.80 38.79 -24.05
CA THR A 584 -25.25 38.80 -25.45
C THR A 584 -24.62 39.93 -26.25
N TYR A 585 -24.54 41.14 -25.67
CA TYR A 585 -23.90 42.26 -26.30
C TYR A 585 -22.38 42.00 -26.51
N LEU A 586 -21.68 41.51 -25.50
CA LEU A 586 -20.24 41.21 -25.59
C LEU A 586 -19.96 40.18 -26.69
N ILE A 587 -20.73 39.08 -26.73
CA ILE A 587 -20.60 38.04 -27.78
C ILE A 587 -20.81 38.63 -29.15
N THR A 588 -21.87 39.44 -29.33
CA THR A 588 -22.18 40.06 -30.63
C THR A 588 -21.08 41.02 -31.08
N ASP A 589 -20.54 41.86 -30.16
CA ASP A 589 -19.51 42.83 -30.51
C ASP A 589 -18.16 42.16 -30.87
N VAL A 590 -17.78 41.12 -30.09
CA VAL A 590 -16.54 40.33 -30.40
C VAL A 590 -16.71 39.57 -31.71
N ALA A 591 -17.87 38.91 -31.92
CA ALA A 591 -18.14 38.17 -33.16
C ALA A 591 -18.16 39.07 -34.38
N ARG A 592 -18.65 40.30 -34.25
CA ARG A 592 -18.63 41.27 -35.38
C ARG A 592 -17.20 41.68 -35.78
N ARG A 593 -16.29 41.76 -34.79
CA ARG A 593 -14.88 42.12 -35.04
C ARG A 593 -14.04 40.90 -35.45
N HIS A 594 -14.48 39.71 -35.11
CA HIS A 594 -13.80 38.46 -35.38
C HIS A 594 -13.92 38.10 -36.90
N GLY A 595 -12.83 37.59 -37.48
CA GLY A 595 -12.85 37.12 -38.87
C GLY A 595 -12.85 38.21 -39.94
N THR A 596 -12.56 39.47 -39.60
CA THR A 596 -12.35 40.54 -40.57
C THR A 596 -11.08 40.37 -41.40
N LEU A 597 -10.10 39.62 -40.87
CA LEU A 597 -8.93 39.07 -41.59
C LEU A 597 -9.07 37.55 -41.68
N ARG A 598 -8.90 37.01 -42.89
CA ARG A 598 -9.01 35.56 -43.16
C ARG A 598 -7.76 35.05 -43.82
N GLY A 599 -7.22 33.90 -43.34
CA GLY A 599 -6.04 33.23 -43.83
C GLY A 599 -6.34 31.83 -44.35
N GLY A 600 -5.70 31.40 -45.42
CA GLY A 600 -5.78 30.06 -45.97
C GLY A 600 -4.44 29.61 -46.58
N PRO A 601 -4.24 28.34 -46.87
CA PRO A 601 -2.94 27.86 -47.32
C PRO A 601 -2.60 28.31 -48.75
N ALA A 602 -1.36 28.86 -48.88
CA ALA A 602 -0.73 29.11 -50.15
C ALA A 602 0.76 28.59 -50.25
N ILE A 603 1.70 28.61 -49.36
CA ILE A 603 1.74 28.10 -47.97
C ILE A 603 0.59 28.68 -47.09
N SER A 604 0.46 30.02 -47.06
CA SER A 604 -0.72 30.62 -46.46
C SER A 604 -1.12 31.90 -47.18
N TYR A 605 -2.39 32.30 -47.11
CA TYR A 605 -2.87 33.61 -47.60
C TYR A 605 -3.68 34.28 -46.49
N LEU A 606 -3.73 35.62 -46.61
CA LEU A 606 -4.61 36.49 -45.82
C LEU A 606 -5.56 37.22 -46.75
N ARG A 607 -6.84 37.24 -46.43
CA ARG A 607 -7.86 37.96 -47.15
C ARG A 607 -8.62 38.89 -46.22
N SER A 608 -8.91 40.11 -46.65
CA SER A 608 -9.79 41.01 -45.91
C SER A 608 -10.65 41.77 -46.92
N ASP A 609 -11.93 41.97 -46.55
CA ASP A 609 -12.82 42.84 -47.33
C ASP A 609 -12.53 44.34 -47.09
N ASP A 610 -11.69 44.64 -46.04
CA ASP A 610 -11.14 45.97 -45.77
C ASP A 610 -9.64 46.05 -46.19
N PRO A 611 -9.36 46.71 -47.30
CA PRO A 611 -7.98 46.88 -47.81
C PRO A 611 -7.06 47.64 -46.85
N ALA A 612 -7.60 48.58 -46.05
CA ALA A 612 -6.80 49.36 -45.14
C ALA A 612 -6.35 48.50 -43.95
N LEU A 613 -7.24 47.64 -43.42
CA LEU A 613 -6.93 46.68 -42.36
C LEU A 613 -5.85 45.68 -42.80
N LEU A 614 -5.95 45.13 -44.03
CA LEU A 614 -4.97 44.21 -44.56
C LEU A 614 -3.60 44.87 -44.76
N ALA A 615 -3.57 46.09 -45.31
CA ALA A 615 -2.35 46.85 -45.47
C ALA A 615 -1.69 47.16 -44.13
N GLN A 616 -2.46 47.47 -43.07
CA GLN A 616 -1.96 47.66 -41.72
C GLN A 616 -1.36 46.36 -41.15
N ALA A 617 -2.04 45.22 -41.32
CA ALA A 617 -1.54 43.91 -40.85
C ALA A 617 -0.22 43.55 -41.53
N VAL A 618 -0.07 43.76 -42.82
CA VAL A 618 1.17 43.47 -43.59
C VAL A 618 2.32 44.40 -43.20
N GLN A 619 2.03 45.67 -42.81
CA GLN A 619 3.06 46.64 -42.40
C GLN A 619 3.43 46.58 -40.91
N THR A 620 2.76 45.77 -40.14
CA THR A 620 3.07 45.65 -38.66
C THR A 620 4.47 45.04 -38.48
N PRO A 621 5.25 45.45 -37.48
CA PRO A 621 6.56 44.85 -37.20
C PRO A 621 6.49 43.36 -36.91
N ALA A 622 5.39 42.90 -36.34
CA ALA A 622 5.14 41.48 -36.06
C ALA A 622 4.97 40.63 -37.36
N ALA A 623 4.63 41.23 -38.46
CA ALA A 623 4.50 40.56 -39.76
C ALA A 623 5.85 40.38 -40.50
N ALA A 624 6.93 41.04 -40.04
CA ALA A 624 8.23 40.94 -40.71
C ALA A 624 8.78 39.49 -40.83
N PRO A 625 8.70 38.63 -39.82
CA PRO A 625 9.12 37.23 -39.92
C PRO A 625 8.25 36.40 -40.86
N LEU A 626 7.01 36.81 -41.07
CA LEU A 626 6.01 36.08 -41.85
C LEU A 626 6.16 36.28 -43.38
N ALA A 627 7.01 37.20 -43.82
CA ALA A 627 7.21 37.54 -45.21
C ALA A 627 5.88 37.80 -45.98
N LEU A 628 4.92 38.47 -45.32
CA LEU A 628 3.61 38.80 -45.88
C LEU A 628 3.79 39.75 -47.08
N ARG A 629 3.20 39.38 -48.21
CA ARG A 629 3.23 40.16 -49.46
C ARG A 629 1.82 40.36 -50.00
N LEU A 630 1.40 41.58 -50.14
CA LEU A 630 0.17 41.93 -50.85
C LEU A 630 0.24 41.53 -52.33
N ILE A 631 -0.73 40.71 -52.79
CA ILE A 631 -0.92 40.33 -54.18
C ILE A 631 -2.14 41.02 -54.81
N ALA A 632 -3.06 41.50 -54.00
CA ALA A 632 -4.21 42.33 -54.35
C ALA A 632 -4.53 43.25 -53.12
N PRO A 633 -5.30 44.32 -53.30
CA PRO A 633 -5.70 45.20 -52.20
C PRO A 633 -6.35 44.45 -51.01
N THR A 634 -7.00 43.34 -51.33
CA THR A 634 -7.75 42.52 -50.38
C THR A 634 -7.10 41.16 -50.06
N VAL A 635 -5.91 40.82 -50.62
CA VAL A 635 -5.23 39.54 -50.48
C VAL A 635 -3.74 39.71 -50.32
N ALA A 636 -3.18 39.09 -49.24
CA ALA A 636 -1.74 38.93 -49.05
C ALA A 636 -1.41 37.42 -48.93
N ILE A 637 -0.17 37.04 -49.33
CA ILE A 637 0.35 35.68 -49.21
C ILE A 637 1.58 35.66 -48.29
N SER A 638 1.80 34.53 -47.65
CA SER A 638 2.95 34.23 -46.80
C SER A 638 3.62 32.93 -47.19
N GLN A 639 4.92 32.81 -46.88
CA GLN A 639 5.71 31.58 -46.93
C GLN A 639 5.73 30.86 -45.59
N ALA A 640 5.15 31.45 -44.52
CA ALA A 640 5.01 30.86 -43.24
C ALA A 640 3.75 29.96 -43.18
N PRO A 641 3.72 28.92 -42.33
CA PRO A 641 2.52 28.13 -42.06
C PRO A 641 1.37 29.02 -41.57
N LEU A 642 0.11 28.63 -41.89
CA LEU A 642 -1.07 29.43 -41.56
C LEU A 642 -1.15 29.71 -40.04
N ILE A 643 -0.87 28.73 -39.19
CA ILE A 643 -0.87 28.86 -37.71
C ILE A 643 0.07 30.00 -37.29
N GLU A 644 1.32 30.02 -37.77
CA GLU A 644 2.28 31.06 -37.44
C GLU A 644 1.79 32.43 -37.86
N VAL A 645 1.17 32.52 -39.02
CA VAL A 645 0.64 33.79 -39.53
C VAL A 645 -0.49 34.29 -38.62
N LEU A 646 -1.39 33.40 -38.24
CA LEU A 646 -2.53 33.77 -37.40
C LEU A 646 -2.09 34.18 -35.99
N ASP A 647 -1.16 33.43 -35.36
CA ASP A 647 -0.70 33.69 -33.99
C ASP A 647 0.10 34.99 -33.92
N ASN A 648 1.05 35.23 -34.81
CA ASN A 648 1.81 36.49 -34.82
C ASN A 648 0.92 37.73 -35.07
N LEU A 649 -0.13 37.59 -35.88
CA LEU A 649 -1.09 38.67 -36.05
C LEU A 649 -2.01 38.86 -34.87
N ARG A 650 -2.38 37.79 -34.15
CA ARG A 650 -3.11 37.88 -32.90
C ARG A 650 -2.32 38.60 -31.80
N ASP A 651 -1.04 38.28 -31.68
CA ASP A 651 -0.10 38.93 -30.75
C ASP A 651 0.05 40.44 -31.08
N ALA A 652 -0.09 40.81 -32.35
CA ALA A 652 -0.10 42.19 -32.81
C ALA A 652 -1.46 42.91 -32.63
N GLY A 653 -2.49 42.22 -32.08
CA GLY A 653 -3.80 42.80 -31.80
C GLY A 653 -4.81 42.69 -32.95
N PHE A 654 -4.49 41.94 -34.04
CA PHE A 654 -5.46 41.60 -35.09
C PHE A 654 -6.27 40.38 -34.67
N GLN A 655 -7.38 40.12 -35.43
CA GLN A 655 -8.28 39.00 -35.15
C GLN A 655 -8.48 38.14 -36.41
N PRO A 656 -7.42 37.49 -36.91
CA PRO A 656 -7.51 36.65 -38.09
C PRO A 656 -8.16 35.31 -37.76
N VAL A 657 -8.94 34.77 -38.70
CA VAL A 657 -9.59 33.47 -38.65
C VAL A 657 -9.10 32.62 -39.81
N ALA A 658 -8.93 31.30 -39.57
CA ALA A 658 -8.65 30.35 -40.64
C ALA A 658 -9.94 30.08 -41.43
N GLU A 659 -9.77 29.91 -42.77
CA GLU A 659 -10.85 29.48 -43.66
C GLU A 659 -10.37 28.35 -44.56
N ASP A 660 -11.29 27.45 -44.94
CA ASP A 660 -11.03 26.39 -45.92
C ASP A 660 -11.18 26.90 -47.38
N ALA A 661 -11.02 25.99 -48.34
CA ALA A 661 -11.16 26.33 -49.78
C ALA A 661 -12.55 26.86 -50.19
N THR A 662 -13.57 26.66 -49.29
CA THR A 662 -14.93 27.15 -49.51
C THR A 662 -15.19 28.51 -48.87
N GLY A 663 -14.24 29.01 -48.04
CA GLY A 663 -14.37 30.22 -47.25
C GLY A 663 -15.11 30.00 -45.89
N ALA A 664 -15.35 28.76 -45.49
CA ALA A 664 -15.86 28.43 -44.17
C ALA A 664 -14.75 28.49 -43.13
N SER A 665 -15.08 28.98 -41.90
CA SER A 665 -14.13 29.00 -40.78
C SER A 665 -13.80 27.57 -40.38
N ILE A 666 -12.52 27.28 -40.18
CA ILE A 666 -12.03 25.98 -39.75
C ILE A 666 -11.22 26.09 -38.47
N ASP A 667 -11.25 25.03 -37.69
CA ASP A 667 -10.38 24.87 -36.54
C ASP A 667 -8.98 24.47 -37.01
N VAL A 668 -7.99 25.34 -36.73
CA VAL A 668 -6.58 25.11 -37.09
C VAL A 668 -5.74 24.70 -35.88
N ARG A 669 -6.39 24.39 -34.76
CA ARG A 669 -5.63 23.86 -33.61
C ARG A 669 -4.95 22.56 -34.04
N PRO A 670 -3.65 22.39 -33.73
CA PRO A 670 -2.98 21.12 -33.98
C PRO A 670 -3.66 20.02 -33.19
N SER A 671 -3.73 18.82 -33.75
CA SER A 671 -4.18 17.64 -33.01
C SER A 671 -3.33 17.49 -31.75
N PRO A 672 -3.93 17.16 -30.60
CA PRO A 672 -3.18 16.95 -29.37
C PRO A 672 -2.11 15.88 -29.55
N SER A 673 -0.88 16.16 -29.08
CA SER A 673 0.24 15.23 -29.15
C SER A 673 0.04 14.06 -28.20
N ARG A 674 0.38 12.84 -28.63
CA ARG A 674 0.29 11.60 -27.84
C ARG A 674 1.56 10.76 -27.97
N ILE A 675 1.93 10.04 -26.92
CA ILE A 675 2.95 8.99 -26.96
C ILE A 675 2.28 7.68 -27.34
N THR A 676 2.27 7.37 -28.65
CA THR A 676 1.59 6.20 -29.21
C THR A 676 2.39 4.90 -29.03
N SER A 677 3.70 4.98 -28.79
CA SER A 677 4.58 3.83 -28.55
C SER A 677 4.46 3.24 -27.13
N TYR A 678 3.60 3.79 -26.27
CA TYR A 678 3.41 3.34 -24.91
C TYR A 678 2.86 1.91 -24.88
N GLN A 679 3.60 1.01 -24.22
CA GLN A 679 3.14 -0.34 -23.87
C GLN A 679 2.84 -0.35 -22.38
N GLY A 680 1.58 -0.31 -21.99
CA GLY A 680 1.13 -0.21 -20.60
C GLY A 680 1.99 -1.00 -19.60
N ARG A 681 2.13 -0.51 -18.38
CA ARG A 681 2.83 -1.22 -17.31
C ARG A 681 2.12 -2.54 -17.00
N PRO A 682 2.85 -3.66 -16.82
CA PRO A 682 2.21 -4.87 -16.35
C PRO A 682 1.54 -4.56 -15.00
N ALA A 683 0.26 -4.87 -14.90
CA ALA A 683 -0.49 -4.70 -13.66
C ALA A 683 0.28 -5.38 -12.53
N ALA A 684 0.52 -4.66 -11.43
CA ALA A 684 1.15 -5.23 -10.26
C ALA A 684 0.28 -6.42 -9.80
N THR A 685 0.79 -7.63 -9.99
CA THR A 685 0.10 -8.84 -9.57
C THR A 685 0.05 -8.82 -8.04
N ARG A 686 -1.08 -8.40 -7.50
CA ARG A 686 -1.38 -8.63 -6.09
C ARG A 686 -1.52 -10.13 -5.90
N GLU A 687 -0.81 -10.68 -4.91
CA GLU A 687 -1.03 -12.04 -4.40
C GLU A 687 -2.37 -12.13 -3.61
N ALA A 688 -3.40 -11.41 -4.03
CA ALA A 688 -4.74 -11.57 -3.46
C ALA A 688 -5.35 -12.84 -4.08
N ILE A 689 -5.52 -13.86 -3.26
CA ILE A 689 -6.21 -15.07 -3.67
C ILE A 689 -7.70 -14.79 -3.66
N ASP A 690 -8.38 -15.04 -4.80
CA ASP A 690 -9.82 -14.93 -4.94
C ASP A 690 -10.57 -15.76 -3.89
N ALA A 691 -11.68 -15.25 -3.35
CA ALA A 691 -12.52 -15.93 -2.38
C ALA A 691 -13.02 -17.30 -2.89
N GLY A 692 -13.35 -17.40 -4.17
CA GLY A 692 -13.73 -18.65 -4.82
C GLY A 692 -12.62 -19.69 -4.80
N LEU A 693 -11.38 -19.25 -5.02
CA LEU A 693 -10.21 -20.14 -4.94
C LEU A 693 -9.95 -20.60 -3.51
N ILE A 694 -10.12 -19.74 -2.51
CA ILE A 694 -10.00 -20.13 -1.08
C ILE A 694 -11.04 -21.20 -0.74
N HIS A 695 -12.30 -21.02 -1.14
CA HIS A 695 -13.35 -22.02 -0.92
C HIS A 695 -13.05 -23.33 -1.65
N ALA A 696 -12.47 -23.26 -2.85
CA ALA A 696 -12.03 -24.46 -3.58
C ALA A 696 -10.93 -25.21 -2.82
N VAL A 697 -9.93 -24.47 -2.25
CA VAL A 697 -8.85 -25.05 -1.44
C VAL A 697 -9.41 -25.72 -0.18
N VAL A 698 -10.33 -25.07 0.55
CA VAL A 698 -10.98 -25.65 1.75
C VAL A 698 -11.76 -26.91 1.39
N SER A 699 -12.55 -26.85 0.31
CA SER A 699 -13.34 -28.01 -0.16
C SER A 699 -12.46 -29.19 -0.56
N GLU A 700 -11.31 -28.94 -1.19
CA GLU A 700 -10.35 -29.98 -1.57
C GLU A 700 -9.70 -30.62 -0.34
N LEU A 701 -9.27 -29.80 0.64
CA LEU A 701 -8.73 -30.28 1.91
C LEU A 701 -9.72 -31.19 2.65
N ARG A 702 -11.02 -30.83 2.69
CA ARG A 702 -12.08 -31.65 3.30
C ARG A 702 -12.30 -32.95 2.57
N ARG A 703 -12.35 -32.92 1.23
CA ARG A 703 -12.51 -34.15 0.40
C ARG A 703 -11.37 -35.13 0.64
N ASN A 704 -10.12 -34.63 0.64
CA ASN A 704 -8.94 -35.44 0.82
C ASN A 704 -8.86 -36.01 2.24
N ASN A 705 -9.28 -35.25 3.26
CA ASN A 705 -9.35 -35.73 4.65
C ASN A 705 -10.39 -36.85 4.79
N THR A 706 -11.57 -36.67 4.19
CA THR A 706 -12.64 -37.71 4.21
C THR A 706 -12.19 -38.98 3.49
N ALA A 707 -11.49 -38.85 2.35
CA ALA A 707 -10.94 -39.98 1.62
C ALA A 707 -9.89 -40.76 2.42
N THR A 708 -8.99 -40.02 3.13
CA THR A 708 -7.96 -40.63 3.98
C THR A 708 -8.59 -41.33 5.20
N THR A 709 -9.60 -40.72 5.82
CA THR A 709 -10.33 -41.34 6.94
C THR A 709 -11.14 -42.56 6.51
N ALA A 710 -11.75 -42.54 5.33
CA ALA A 710 -12.43 -43.68 4.75
C ALA A 710 -11.49 -44.84 4.37
N ALA A 711 -10.29 -44.49 3.84
CA ALA A 711 -9.26 -45.48 3.53
C ALA A 711 -8.69 -46.15 4.80
N SER A 712 -8.58 -45.39 5.89
CA SER A 712 -8.13 -45.94 7.20
C SER A 712 -9.21 -46.78 7.87
N GLN A 713 -10.51 -46.55 7.61
CA GLN A 713 -11.61 -47.38 8.13
C GLN A 713 -11.87 -48.66 7.29
N GLY A 714 -11.33 -48.72 6.06
CA GLY A 714 -11.47 -49.90 5.17
C GLY A 714 -10.46 -51.02 5.39
N THR A 715 -9.44 -50.82 6.26
CA THR A 715 -8.44 -51.86 6.55
C THR A 715 -8.52 -52.18 8.04
N THR A 716 -9.42 -53.12 8.42
CA THR A 716 -9.37 -53.79 9.69
C THR A 716 -8.16 -54.69 9.70
N ALA A 717 -7.07 -54.19 10.28
CA ALA A 717 -6.04 -54.99 10.87
C ALA A 717 -5.83 -54.45 12.29
N THR A 718 -6.43 -55.17 13.24
CA THR A 718 -6.06 -55.12 14.65
C THR A 718 -4.57 -55.16 14.77
N ASN A 719 -3.98 -54.14 15.50
CA ASN A 719 -3.03 -54.52 16.49
C ASN A 719 -2.49 -53.41 17.38
N ASP A 720 -2.16 -53.87 18.51
CA ASP A 720 -1.28 -53.30 19.52
C ASP A 720 -0.02 -52.65 18.89
N GLN A 721 0.19 -51.36 19.23
CA GLN A 721 1.50 -50.68 19.27
C GLN A 721 2.38 -50.77 18.01
N GLY A 722 1.99 -50.04 16.95
CA GLY A 722 2.87 -49.82 15.81
C GLY A 722 2.20 -49.05 14.69
N GLN A 723 2.37 -47.75 14.68
CA GLN A 723 1.94 -46.88 13.55
C GLN A 723 2.87 -47.11 12.37
N VAL A 724 2.35 -47.67 11.28
CA VAL A 724 3.04 -47.81 10.01
C VAL A 724 3.05 -46.47 9.28
N LEU A 725 4.20 -45.86 9.12
CA LEU A 725 4.37 -44.55 8.47
C LEU A 725 5.03 -44.70 7.11
N GLN A 726 4.46 -44.14 6.07
CA GLN A 726 4.99 -44.15 4.69
C GLN A 726 5.40 -42.80 4.18
N GLY A 727 6.47 -42.71 3.39
CA GLY A 727 6.89 -41.51 2.67
C GLY A 727 7.54 -40.43 3.54
N ARG A 728 6.98 -39.21 3.53
CA ARG A 728 7.51 -38.03 4.27
C ARG A 728 7.44 -38.18 5.79
N GLU A 729 6.47 -38.90 6.31
CA GLU A 729 6.31 -39.16 7.72
C GLU A 729 7.43 -40.07 8.22
N ALA A 730 7.81 -41.07 7.46
CA ALA A 730 8.96 -41.93 7.73
C ALA A 730 10.27 -41.12 7.88
N LEU A 731 10.45 -40.06 7.08
CA LEU A 731 11.63 -39.18 7.16
C LEU A 731 11.68 -38.41 8.48
N SER A 732 10.56 -37.86 8.91
CA SER A 732 10.47 -37.11 10.17
C SER A 732 10.70 -37.99 11.40
N VAL A 733 10.19 -39.21 11.38
CA VAL A 733 10.41 -40.21 12.44
C VAL A 733 11.85 -40.65 12.47
N LEU A 734 12.48 -40.90 11.32
CA LEU A 734 13.90 -41.23 11.23
C LEU A 734 14.78 -40.09 11.76
N GLN A 735 14.48 -38.85 11.43
CA GLN A 735 15.20 -37.69 11.96
C GLN A 735 15.01 -37.53 13.47
N ALA A 736 13.80 -37.78 13.96
CA ALA A 736 13.51 -37.78 15.40
C ALA A 736 14.25 -38.90 16.11
N ALA A 737 14.28 -40.10 15.55
CA ALA A 737 15.01 -41.25 16.08
C ALA A 737 16.54 -40.99 16.11
N VAL A 738 17.10 -40.31 15.13
CA VAL A 738 18.51 -39.85 15.15
C VAL A 738 18.75 -38.91 16.32
N ARG A 739 17.91 -37.89 16.50
CA ARG A 739 18.04 -36.91 17.60
C ARG A 739 17.87 -37.55 18.97
N GLY A 740 16.85 -38.43 19.08
CA GLY A 740 16.53 -39.14 20.32
C GLY A 740 17.42 -40.37 20.60
N ARG A 741 18.33 -40.73 19.68
CA ARG A 741 19.14 -41.95 19.71
C ARG A 741 18.31 -43.22 19.93
N LYS A 742 17.10 -43.25 19.35
CA LYS A 742 16.12 -44.34 19.49
C LYS A 742 16.33 -45.40 18.42
N THR A 743 15.95 -46.66 18.72
CA THR A 743 15.89 -47.76 17.75
C THR A 743 14.58 -47.68 16.99
N VAL A 744 14.59 -48.09 15.73
CA VAL A 744 13.45 -48.19 14.86
C VAL A 744 13.51 -49.49 14.07
N THR A 745 12.37 -50.09 13.80
CA THR A 745 12.26 -51.19 12.86
C THR A 745 12.05 -50.64 11.46
N LEU A 746 13.01 -50.83 10.54
CA LEU A 746 12.94 -50.43 9.12
C LEU A 746 12.43 -51.58 8.27
N GLY A 747 11.27 -51.37 7.61
CA GLY A 747 10.90 -52.17 6.43
C GLY A 747 11.52 -51.59 5.18
N PHE A 748 12.21 -52.37 4.39
CA PHE A 748 12.82 -51.94 3.15
C PHE A 748 12.85 -53.04 2.08
N VAL A 749 12.93 -52.62 0.81
CA VAL A 749 13.03 -53.55 -0.32
C VAL A 749 14.51 -53.73 -0.69
N ASP A 750 15.01 -54.97 -0.74
CA ASP A 750 16.37 -55.30 -1.12
C ASP A 750 16.61 -55.09 -2.65
N LYS A 751 17.83 -55.37 -3.12
CA LYS A 751 18.18 -55.28 -4.54
C LYS A 751 17.47 -56.29 -5.44
N GLN A 752 16.87 -57.32 -4.85
CA GLN A 752 16.15 -58.42 -5.52
C GLN A 752 14.62 -58.22 -5.49
N GLY A 753 14.16 -57.12 -4.87
CA GLY A 753 12.73 -56.81 -4.76
C GLY A 753 12.01 -57.45 -3.55
N THR A 754 12.74 -58.11 -2.65
CA THR A 754 12.19 -58.77 -1.45
C THR A 754 12.04 -57.76 -0.30
N GLN A 755 10.88 -57.74 0.37
CA GLN A 755 10.66 -56.93 1.53
C GLN A 755 11.35 -57.53 2.75
N MET A 756 12.15 -56.74 3.43
CA MET A 756 12.94 -57.12 4.60
C MET A 756 12.66 -56.15 5.74
N HIS A 757 12.71 -56.66 7.00
CA HIS A 757 12.61 -55.82 8.21
C HIS A 757 13.93 -55.94 9.00
N ARG A 758 14.40 -54.80 9.55
CA ARG A 758 15.56 -54.78 10.46
C ARG A 758 15.39 -53.78 11.55
N VAL A 759 15.75 -54.17 12.77
CA VAL A 759 15.83 -53.28 13.91
C VAL A 759 17.15 -52.54 13.88
N VAL A 760 17.12 -51.23 13.69
CA VAL A 760 18.31 -50.40 13.52
C VAL A 760 18.21 -49.13 14.34
N ARG A 761 19.36 -48.59 14.74
CA ARG A 761 19.48 -47.26 15.32
C ARG A 761 19.98 -46.28 14.27
N PRO A 762 19.16 -45.39 13.75
CA PRO A 762 19.59 -44.40 12.76
C PRO A 762 20.69 -43.50 13.34
N LEU A 763 21.74 -43.26 12.54
CA LEU A 763 22.87 -42.39 12.89
C LEU A 763 22.80 -41.05 12.16
N THR A 764 22.53 -41.11 10.86
CA THR A 764 22.38 -39.91 10.01
C THR A 764 21.32 -40.15 8.97
N VAL A 765 20.62 -39.05 8.61
CA VAL A 765 19.67 -39.02 7.49
C VAL A 765 20.01 -37.80 6.64
N SER A 766 20.62 -38.02 5.48
CA SER A 766 21.05 -36.97 4.56
C SER A 766 21.15 -37.47 3.12
N GLY A 767 21.00 -36.58 2.13
CA GLY A 767 21.22 -36.92 0.73
C GLY A 767 20.36 -38.06 0.17
N GLY A 768 19.13 -38.26 0.71
CA GLY A 768 18.25 -39.36 0.27
C GLY A 768 18.64 -40.74 0.83
N GLN A 769 19.49 -40.80 1.86
CA GLN A 769 20.01 -42.02 2.47
C GLN A 769 19.92 -41.97 3.99
N VAL A 770 19.83 -43.15 4.61
CA VAL A 770 19.89 -43.38 6.06
C VAL A 770 21.05 -44.29 6.38
N ASP A 771 22.02 -43.82 7.15
CA ASP A 771 23.02 -44.64 7.75
C ASP A 771 22.54 -45.06 9.13
N ALA A 772 22.44 -46.36 9.38
CA ALA A 772 21.90 -46.90 10.64
C ALA A 772 22.72 -48.08 11.14
N LEU A 773 22.88 -48.15 12.44
CA LEU A 773 23.54 -49.23 13.14
C LEU A 773 22.53 -50.37 13.33
N ASP A 774 22.81 -51.55 12.76
CA ASP A 774 22.01 -52.76 12.96
C ASP A 774 22.16 -53.24 14.39
N ALA A 775 21.04 -53.37 15.11
CA ALA A 775 21.03 -53.73 16.52
C ALA A 775 21.49 -55.17 16.75
N ALA A 776 21.30 -56.08 15.79
CA ALA A 776 21.68 -57.50 15.91
C ALA A 776 23.15 -57.77 15.52
N THR A 777 23.69 -57.06 14.52
CA THR A 777 25.02 -57.32 13.96
C THR A 777 26.08 -56.31 14.41
N GLY A 778 25.70 -55.17 14.97
CA GLY A 778 26.58 -54.07 15.35
C GLY A 778 27.28 -53.41 14.17
N LYS A 779 26.83 -53.63 12.93
CA LYS A 779 27.40 -53.04 11.70
C LYS A 779 26.53 -51.89 11.21
N VAL A 780 27.19 -50.85 10.62
CA VAL A 780 26.48 -49.75 9.98
C VAL A 780 26.03 -50.16 8.58
N HIS A 781 24.76 -50.04 8.31
CA HIS A 781 24.16 -50.26 7.01
C HIS A 781 23.60 -48.96 6.44
N ARG A 782 23.69 -48.83 5.12
CA ARG A 782 23.17 -47.70 4.37
C ARG A 782 21.91 -48.09 3.63
N PHE A 783 20.81 -47.39 3.92
CA PHE A 783 19.52 -47.62 3.30
C PHE A 783 19.16 -46.42 2.41
N GLN A 784 18.63 -46.69 1.22
CA GLN A 784 18.11 -45.63 0.33
C GLN A 784 16.69 -45.31 0.79
N LEU A 785 16.39 -43.99 1.05
CA LEU A 785 15.08 -43.54 1.52
C LEU A 785 13.93 -44.01 0.62
N HIS A 786 14.12 -43.99 -0.71
CA HIS A 786 13.09 -44.43 -1.67
C HIS A 786 12.82 -45.95 -1.64
N ARG A 787 13.62 -46.75 -0.94
CA ARG A 787 13.44 -48.20 -0.76
C ARG A 787 12.92 -48.56 0.62
N ILE A 788 12.75 -47.57 1.49
CA ILE A 788 12.14 -47.76 2.80
C ILE A 788 10.64 -47.76 2.63
N THR A 789 9.99 -48.84 2.98
CA THR A 789 8.56 -49.05 2.86
C THR A 789 7.84 -48.78 4.17
N GLU A 790 8.57 -48.88 5.29
CA GLU A 790 7.94 -48.78 6.62
C GLU A 790 8.97 -48.35 7.67
N VAL A 791 8.54 -47.56 8.65
CA VAL A 791 9.36 -47.17 9.83
C VAL A 791 8.47 -47.32 11.05
N ILE A 792 8.86 -48.16 11.98
CA ILE A 792 8.18 -48.40 13.27
C ILE A 792 9.13 -47.97 14.39
N LEU A 793 8.66 -47.12 15.29
CA LEU A 793 9.40 -46.71 16.49
C LEU A 793 9.26 -47.82 17.54
N ASP A 794 10.38 -48.38 18.05
CA ASP A 794 10.38 -49.35 19.10
C ASP A 794 10.24 -48.76 20.50
#